data_b76a8e9f326277e2bfd2ef6d12d57130
#
_entry.id   b76a8e9f326277e2bfd2ef6d12d57130
#
_cell.length_a   1.000
_cell.length_b   1.000
_cell.length_c   1.000
_cell.angle_alpha   90.00
_cell.angle_beta   90.00
_cell.angle_gamma   90.00
#
_symmetry.space_group_name_H-M   'P 1'
#
loop_
_entity.id
_entity.type
_entity.pdbx_description
1 polymer ?
#
loop_
_entity_poly.entity_id
_entity_poly.type
_entity_poly.pdbx_seq_one_letter_code
_entity_poly.pdbx_strand_id
1 'polypeptide(L)'
;CHFNEKLSNLCKKLCAFVPLCLCAFLIDHPMEEIADLGKLHKLFDENFIEYTSYVIKERAIPDINDGLKPVQRRILQTLFNMDDGRFQKVANVVGETMKLHPHGDASIFGALVNLANKDILIERQGNFGNIFTGDQASAARYIECRLAPLARETLFNRDLTEYQPSYDGRMQEPVTLPAKIPLLLLLGAEGIAVGMATKIMPHNFCELLRAQKKILKGKPVTLYPDFPQGGMLDVSGYNNGNGRLKCRAKIVEKNEKTIVIEEIPYSTTTTSIIDSIEKADKSGKIKIQSINDYTAEKVEIEIKLARGIYARDTIKALYAFTDCEVPISPNLTVIKDNQPVNISVEEVLHYNTDKLVRDLERELQIEQGRLQDKLHARTLEQIFIEERIYKKIETCKTYKAITDTVKKGFEKFVDRLIKPLSQEDIERLLEIRIKRISQFDIDRQRKEIKEINSSIKDVQKKLKDTVGFTIIYLDNLLKKYGRNYPRRTTIETFTEVKARKVALSNLTVGYHRETGLLGYHVKTDCDMAISCSEYDKILLIHKDGRYKAVKVPDKIFVDHDIYWAGKVEGKTIFNLLYREGNSSLTYIKRFTTPKFILDKEYHLFPLHKKSWIQFLQTGEGVRARIDFVATKRTKINSQRLEFDEYLIKNESAIGKRLSTRNVRRISELSVKTAEQQDEPETETEKKETVSRENQPPAPEVKQVPARGKGGKEEPDAPPNKPSPPESKQPAPLEESGNDQQSDAAKKKTKAQLGLFDLKKKE
;
A
#
# COMPACT_ATOMS: atom_id res chain seq x y z
N CYS A 1 -29.08 -22.59 31.11
CA CYS A 1 -27.70 -22.33 31.59
C CYS A 1 -26.65 -22.19 30.43
N HIS A 2 -26.83 -22.82 29.27
CA HIS A 2 -25.82 -22.73 28.18
C HIS A 2 -25.90 -21.46 27.31
N PHE A 3 -26.97 -20.68 27.42
CA PHE A 3 -27.15 -19.43 26.67
C PHE A 3 -26.41 -18.23 27.34
N ASN A 4 -26.32 -18.21 28.67
CA ASN A 4 -25.66 -17.15 29.43
C ASN A 4 -24.12 -17.20 29.36
N GLU A 5 -23.51 -18.37 29.16
CA GLU A 5 -22.04 -18.47 29.00
C GLU A 5 -21.54 -17.95 27.67
N LYS A 6 -22.31 -18.11 26.59
CA LYS A 6 -21.96 -17.56 25.28
C LYS A 6 -22.11 -16.05 25.20
N LEU A 7 -23.10 -15.48 25.90
CA LEU A 7 -23.26 -14.01 26.01
C LEU A 7 -22.16 -13.37 26.86
N SER A 8 -21.76 -14.01 27.98
CA SER A 8 -20.66 -13.54 28.82
C SER A 8 -19.32 -13.51 28.07
N ASN A 9 -19.06 -14.48 27.20
CA ASN A 9 -17.84 -14.53 26.40
C ASN A 9 -17.87 -13.57 25.19
N LEU A 10 -19.03 -13.21 24.68
CA LEU A 10 -19.21 -12.21 23.63
C LEU A 10 -19.05 -10.79 24.21
N CYS A 11 -19.62 -10.53 25.39
CA CYS A 11 -19.42 -9.26 26.12
C CYS A 11 -17.95 -9.01 26.51
N LYS A 12 -17.21 -10.02 26.94
CA LYS A 12 -15.78 -9.89 27.26
C LYS A 12 -14.88 -9.59 26.06
N LYS A 13 -15.32 -9.95 24.86
CA LYS A 13 -14.60 -9.61 23.61
C LYS A 13 -14.99 -8.24 23.04
N LEU A 14 -16.18 -7.73 23.36
CA LEU A 14 -16.65 -6.39 22.93
C LEU A 14 -16.24 -5.26 23.88
N CYS A 15 -15.99 -5.54 25.16
CA CYS A 15 -15.55 -4.54 26.15
C CYS A 15 -14.14 -3.96 25.94
N ALA A 16 -13.38 -4.41 24.96
CA ALA A 16 -12.07 -3.83 24.64
C ALA A 16 -12.15 -2.52 23.82
N PHE A 17 -13.34 -2.08 23.38
CA PHE A 17 -13.50 -0.92 22.51
C PHE A 17 -14.61 0.09 22.88
N VAL A 18 -15.23 -0.02 24.06
CA VAL A 18 -16.24 0.95 24.53
C VAL A 18 -15.84 1.50 25.90
N PRO A 19 -15.88 2.83 26.11
CA PRO A 19 -15.49 3.42 27.41
C PRO A 19 -16.35 2.89 28.56
N LEU A 20 -15.71 2.64 29.69
CA LEU A 20 -16.22 2.03 30.91
C LEU A 20 -17.51 2.67 31.52
N CYS A 21 -18.06 3.72 30.96
CA CYS A 21 -19.25 4.39 31.50
C CYS A 21 -20.59 3.66 31.29
N LEU A 22 -20.69 2.72 30.34
CA LEU A 22 -21.96 2.03 30.07
C LEU A 22 -22.17 0.75 30.89
N CYS A 23 -21.11 0.14 31.38
CA CYS A 23 -21.22 -1.07 32.22
C CYS A 23 -21.62 -0.83 33.65
N ALA A 24 -21.42 0.38 34.18
CA ALA A 24 -21.81 0.73 35.57
C ALA A 24 -23.31 1.03 35.73
N PHE A 25 -24.02 1.30 34.61
CA PHE A 25 -25.46 1.65 34.66
C PHE A 25 -26.41 0.45 34.70
N LEU A 26 -25.89 -0.77 34.51
CA LEU A 26 -26.72 -1.99 34.33
C LEU A 26 -26.87 -2.85 35.61
N ILE A 27 -26.34 -2.41 36.77
CA ILE A 27 -26.31 -3.26 37.97
C ILE A 27 -27.38 -2.92 39.03
N ASP A 28 -28.04 -1.74 38.92
CA ASP A 28 -28.92 -1.26 40.02
C ASP A 28 -30.32 -0.73 39.61
N HIS A 29 -31.01 -1.32 38.61
CA HIS A 29 -32.36 -0.86 38.28
C HIS A 29 -33.45 -1.94 38.40
N PRO A 30 -34.66 -1.57 38.92
CA PRO A 30 -35.76 -2.53 39.19
C PRO A 30 -36.44 -3.05 37.91
N MET A 31 -37.09 -4.21 38.04
CA MET A 31 -37.60 -5.04 36.93
C MET A 31 -38.57 -4.38 35.92
N GLU A 32 -39.13 -3.22 36.17
CA GLU A 32 -39.99 -2.49 35.24
C GLU A 32 -39.19 -1.76 34.12
N GLU A 33 -37.94 -1.36 34.41
CA GLU A 33 -37.04 -0.81 33.37
C GLU A 33 -36.48 -1.85 32.39
N ILE A 34 -36.51 -3.14 32.77
CA ILE A 34 -36.04 -4.23 31.90
C ILE A 34 -36.94 -4.46 30.71
N ALA A 35 -38.23 -4.14 30.77
CA ALA A 35 -39.20 -4.27 29.69
C ALA A 35 -38.99 -3.20 28.60
N ASP A 36 -38.61 -1.99 28.95
CA ASP A 36 -38.26 -0.91 28.03
C ASP A 36 -36.86 -1.10 27.44
N LEU A 37 -35.91 -1.66 28.20
CA LEU A 37 -34.63 -2.13 27.69
C LEU A 37 -34.78 -3.23 26.61
N GLY A 38 -35.78 -4.12 26.77
CA GLY A 38 -36.10 -5.16 25.77
C GLY A 38 -36.60 -4.59 24.43
N LYS A 39 -37.43 -3.54 24.49
CA LYS A 39 -37.90 -2.82 23.30
C LYS A 39 -36.79 -2.01 22.65
N LEU A 40 -35.98 -1.29 23.43
CA LEU A 40 -34.84 -0.52 22.95
C LEU A 40 -33.79 -1.44 22.31
N HIS A 41 -33.52 -2.60 22.93
CA HIS A 41 -32.56 -3.58 22.44
C HIS A 41 -33.04 -4.17 21.11
N LYS A 42 -34.32 -4.51 20.99
CA LYS A 42 -34.92 -5.02 19.75
C LYS A 42 -34.87 -3.97 18.63
N LEU A 43 -35.24 -2.71 18.94
CA LEU A 43 -35.17 -1.61 17.98
C LEU A 43 -33.73 -1.34 17.53
N PHE A 44 -32.77 -1.41 18.47
CA PHE A 44 -31.35 -1.24 18.17
C PHE A 44 -30.84 -2.38 17.28
N ASP A 45 -31.16 -3.63 17.60
CA ASP A 45 -30.73 -4.79 16.82
C ASP A 45 -31.29 -4.75 15.41
N GLU A 46 -32.58 -4.48 15.24
CA GLU A 46 -33.23 -4.38 13.91
C GLU A 46 -32.61 -3.26 13.08
N ASN A 47 -32.52 -2.05 13.59
CA ASN A 47 -31.91 -0.90 12.89
C ASN A 47 -30.42 -1.08 12.63
N PHE A 48 -29.68 -1.71 13.59
CA PHE A 48 -28.26 -1.96 13.44
C PHE A 48 -27.98 -3.00 12.36
N ILE A 49 -28.78 -4.08 12.31
CA ILE A 49 -28.63 -5.13 11.29
C ILE A 49 -28.97 -4.55 9.92
N GLU A 50 -30.04 -3.77 9.80
CA GLU A 50 -30.44 -3.14 8.55
C GLU A 50 -29.37 -2.16 8.06
N TYR A 51 -28.92 -1.26 8.92
CA TYR A 51 -27.85 -0.31 8.59
C TYR A 51 -26.53 -1.01 8.25
N THR A 52 -26.16 -2.05 9.00
CA THR A 52 -24.96 -2.83 8.75
C THR A 52 -25.03 -3.52 7.39
N SER A 53 -26.18 -4.15 7.07
CA SER A 53 -26.41 -4.79 5.78
C SER A 53 -26.31 -3.77 4.64
N TYR A 54 -26.93 -2.59 4.80
CA TYR A 54 -26.83 -1.51 3.85
C TYR A 54 -25.37 -1.05 3.63
N VAL A 55 -24.61 -0.78 4.71
CA VAL A 55 -23.22 -0.34 4.59
C VAL A 55 -22.35 -1.39 3.90
N ILE A 56 -22.59 -2.67 4.16
CA ILE A 56 -21.85 -3.77 3.54
C ILE A 56 -22.16 -3.84 2.04
N LYS A 57 -23.44 -3.96 1.67
CA LYS A 57 -23.88 -4.24 0.29
C LYS A 57 -23.92 -3.01 -0.60
N GLU A 58 -24.42 -1.89 -0.08
CA GLU A 58 -24.72 -0.70 -0.87
C GLU A 58 -23.62 0.39 -0.80
N ARG A 59 -22.55 0.16 -0.04
CA ARG A 59 -21.53 1.21 0.13
C ARG A 59 -20.09 0.73 0.06
N ALA A 60 -19.70 -0.25 0.90
CA ALA A 60 -18.29 -0.49 1.20
C ALA A 60 -17.65 -1.60 0.40
N ILE A 61 -18.38 -2.71 0.18
CA ILE A 61 -17.85 -3.93 -0.40
C ILE A 61 -18.23 -4.01 -1.89
N PRO A 62 -17.27 -4.32 -2.80
CA PRO A 62 -17.55 -4.46 -4.22
C PRO A 62 -18.24 -5.77 -4.54
N ASP A 63 -19.06 -5.78 -5.61
CA ASP A 63 -19.68 -6.99 -6.15
C ASP A 63 -18.67 -7.80 -6.98
N ILE A 64 -18.72 -9.13 -6.93
CA ILE A 64 -17.82 -10.02 -7.68
C ILE A 64 -18.08 -9.98 -9.19
N ASN A 65 -19.32 -9.68 -9.61
CA ASN A 65 -19.73 -9.71 -11.01
C ASN A 65 -19.09 -8.61 -11.84
N ASP A 66 -19.00 -7.38 -11.28
CA ASP A 66 -18.45 -6.23 -11.99
C ASP A 66 -17.29 -5.55 -11.25
N GLY A 67 -16.96 -6.01 -10.03
CA GLY A 67 -15.88 -5.46 -9.24
C GLY A 67 -16.09 -4.03 -8.75
N LEU A 68 -17.32 -3.52 -8.80
CA LEU A 68 -17.65 -2.14 -8.52
C LEU A 68 -18.45 -2.00 -7.22
N LYS A 69 -18.24 -0.89 -6.55
CA LYS A 69 -19.15 -0.41 -5.51
C LYS A 69 -20.35 0.29 -6.16
N PRO A 70 -21.52 0.34 -5.50
CA PRO A 70 -22.72 0.95 -6.09
C PRO A 70 -22.49 2.38 -6.61
N VAL A 71 -21.80 3.23 -5.87
CA VAL A 71 -21.48 4.60 -6.33
C VAL A 71 -20.66 4.62 -7.62
N GLN A 72 -19.69 3.71 -7.76
CA GLN A 72 -18.85 3.61 -8.95
C GLN A 72 -19.65 3.13 -10.15
N ARG A 73 -20.52 2.15 -9.95
CA ARG A 73 -21.43 1.63 -10.98
C ARG A 73 -22.40 2.73 -11.47
N ARG A 74 -22.97 3.49 -10.56
CA ARG A 74 -23.86 4.62 -10.86
C ARG A 74 -23.16 5.72 -11.65
N ILE A 75 -21.92 6.09 -11.29
CA ILE A 75 -21.10 7.05 -12.03
C ILE A 75 -20.83 6.57 -13.47
N LEU A 76 -20.43 5.32 -13.64
CA LEU A 76 -20.13 4.75 -14.96
C LEU A 76 -21.40 4.64 -15.81
N GLN A 77 -22.54 4.26 -15.21
CA GLN A 77 -23.84 4.24 -15.91
C GLN A 77 -24.27 5.64 -16.34
N THR A 78 -24.07 6.63 -15.49
CA THR A 78 -24.36 8.04 -15.82
C THR A 78 -23.50 8.52 -16.99
N LEU A 79 -22.19 8.26 -16.95
CA LEU A 79 -21.29 8.57 -18.06
C LEU A 79 -21.70 7.87 -19.35
N PHE A 80 -22.17 6.63 -19.29
CA PHE A 80 -22.65 5.89 -20.46
C PHE A 80 -23.96 6.50 -21.02
N ASN A 81 -24.87 6.94 -20.14
CA ASN A 81 -26.12 7.56 -20.55
C ASN A 81 -25.89 8.94 -21.20
N MET A 82 -24.87 9.67 -20.73
CA MET A 82 -24.49 11.01 -21.24
C MET A 82 -23.49 10.96 -22.41
N ASP A 83 -23.09 9.76 -22.87
CA ASP A 83 -22.00 9.59 -23.81
C ASP A 83 -22.36 10.03 -25.23
N ASP A 84 -21.94 11.24 -25.59
CA ASP A 84 -21.99 11.81 -26.94
C ASP A 84 -20.60 11.83 -27.64
N GLY A 85 -19.58 11.19 -27.03
CA GLY A 85 -18.20 11.18 -27.47
C GLY A 85 -17.37 12.39 -27.05
N ARG A 86 -17.97 13.41 -26.43
CA ARG A 86 -17.29 14.61 -25.94
C ARG A 86 -16.96 14.51 -24.47
N PHE A 87 -16.06 15.36 -24.01
CA PHE A 87 -15.82 15.53 -22.58
C PHE A 87 -17.00 16.26 -21.93
N GLN A 88 -17.42 15.76 -20.76
CA GLN A 88 -18.48 16.32 -19.93
C GLN A 88 -17.88 16.96 -18.68
N LYS A 89 -18.42 18.12 -18.24
CA LYS A 89 -18.03 18.70 -16.94
C LYS A 89 -18.30 17.70 -15.82
N VAL A 90 -17.32 17.50 -14.94
CA VAL A 90 -17.48 16.60 -13.78
C VAL A 90 -18.66 17.04 -12.91
N ALA A 91 -18.92 18.34 -12.78
CA ALA A 91 -20.08 18.86 -12.05
C ALA A 91 -21.42 18.34 -12.64
N ASN A 92 -21.53 18.26 -13.98
CA ASN A 92 -22.74 17.75 -14.64
C ASN A 92 -22.89 16.23 -14.40
N VAL A 93 -21.80 15.48 -14.50
CA VAL A 93 -21.81 14.03 -14.24
C VAL A 93 -22.18 13.74 -12.78
N VAL A 94 -21.64 14.51 -11.83
CA VAL A 94 -21.97 14.38 -10.40
C VAL A 94 -23.46 14.68 -10.18
N GLY A 95 -23.96 15.79 -10.72
CA GLY A 95 -25.37 16.19 -10.61
C GLY A 95 -26.33 15.15 -11.20
N GLU A 96 -26.00 14.59 -12.37
CA GLU A 96 -26.81 13.54 -13.00
C GLU A 96 -26.76 12.21 -12.22
N THR A 97 -25.59 11.89 -11.62
CA THR A 97 -25.44 10.68 -10.77
C THR A 97 -26.27 10.78 -9.49
N MET A 98 -26.53 11.98 -8.95
CA MET A 98 -27.39 12.17 -7.78
C MET A 98 -28.81 11.64 -7.98
N LYS A 99 -29.30 11.52 -9.21
CA LYS A 99 -30.59 10.89 -9.52
C LYS A 99 -30.63 9.38 -9.22
N LEU A 100 -29.45 8.75 -9.16
CA LEU A 100 -29.29 7.33 -8.87
C LEU A 100 -28.71 7.07 -7.46
N HIS A 101 -28.03 8.05 -6.87
CA HIS A 101 -27.25 7.86 -5.63
C HIS A 101 -27.75 8.77 -4.50
N PRO A 102 -28.31 8.19 -3.38
CA PRO A 102 -28.96 8.97 -2.31
C PRO A 102 -27.97 9.62 -1.32
N HIS A 103 -26.84 10.12 -1.81
CA HIS A 103 -25.81 10.75 -0.98
C HIS A 103 -25.31 12.05 -1.63
N GLY A 104 -24.67 12.92 -0.82
CA GLY A 104 -24.20 14.23 -1.26
C GLY A 104 -23.18 14.18 -2.41
N ASP A 105 -23.15 15.25 -3.19
CA ASP A 105 -22.29 15.47 -4.35
C ASP A 105 -20.79 15.26 -4.06
N ALA A 106 -20.31 15.64 -2.86
CA ALA A 106 -18.92 15.46 -2.46
C ALA A 106 -18.49 13.98 -2.46
N SER A 107 -19.38 13.06 -2.05
CA SER A 107 -19.11 11.61 -2.06
C SER A 107 -18.99 11.06 -3.47
N ILE A 108 -19.87 11.53 -4.38
CA ILE A 108 -19.85 11.14 -5.80
C ILE A 108 -18.61 11.72 -6.48
N PHE A 109 -18.30 12.99 -6.23
CA PHE A 109 -17.11 13.65 -6.75
C PHE A 109 -15.82 12.91 -6.35
N GLY A 110 -15.66 12.61 -5.05
CA GLY A 110 -14.50 11.87 -4.55
C GLY A 110 -14.38 10.48 -5.19
N ALA A 111 -15.49 9.76 -5.35
CA ALA A 111 -15.51 8.44 -6.01
C ALA A 111 -15.16 8.53 -7.50
N LEU A 112 -15.66 9.57 -8.20
CA LEU A 112 -15.36 9.82 -9.61
C LEU A 112 -13.87 10.14 -9.80
N VAL A 113 -13.31 11.04 -8.99
CA VAL A 113 -11.88 11.40 -9.03
C VAL A 113 -11.00 10.17 -8.77
N ASN A 114 -11.33 9.37 -7.76
CA ASN A 114 -10.60 8.12 -7.47
C ASN A 114 -10.64 7.14 -8.65
N LEU A 115 -11.83 6.96 -9.26
CA LEU A 115 -12.00 6.05 -10.40
C LEU A 115 -11.26 6.57 -11.65
N ALA A 116 -11.29 7.89 -11.88
CA ALA A 116 -10.61 8.54 -12.98
C ALA A 116 -9.07 8.45 -12.84
N ASN A 117 -8.53 8.57 -11.61
CA ASN A 117 -7.09 8.47 -11.34
C ASN A 117 -6.51 7.06 -11.51
N LYS A 118 -7.35 6.04 -11.73
CA LYS A 118 -6.88 4.69 -12.13
C LYS A 118 -6.52 4.58 -13.61
N ASP A 119 -6.85 5.57 -14.45
CA ASP A 119 -6.53 5.66 -15.89
C ASP A 119 -7.00 4.46 -16.75
N ILE A 120 -8.11 3.82 -16.35
CA ILE A 120 -8.61 2.61 -17.01
C ILE A 120 -9.98 2.84 -17.66
N LEU A 121 -10.93 3.38 -16.90
CA LEU A 121 -12.34 3.47 -17.31
C LEU A 121 -12.79 4.86 -17.74
N ILE A 122 -12.09 5.89 -17.29
CA ILE A 122 -12.43 7.29 -17.48
C ILE A 122 -11.23 8.03 -18.05
N GLU A 123 -11.45 8.72 -19.18
CA GLU A 123 -10.51 9.71 -19.70
C GLU A 123 -10.71 11.05 -19.02
N ARG A 124 -9.63 11.73 -18.71
CA ARG A 124 -9.58 12.96 -17.91
C ARG A 124 -9.10 14.14 -18.72
N GLN A 125 -9.66 15.32 -18.43
CA GLN A 125 -9.17 16.60 -18.91
C GLN A 125 -9.19 17.62 -17.77
N GLY A 126 -8.05 18.26 -17.51
CA GLY A 126 -7.83 19.14 -16.37
C GLY A 126 -7.14 18.46 -15.19
N ASN A 127 -7.10 19.13 -14.04
CA ASN A 127 -6.36 18.68 -12.87
C ASN A 127 -7.25 17.80 -11.96
N PHE A 128 -7.07 16.50 -12.02
CA PHE A 128 -7.71 15.49 -11.15
C PHE A 128 -6.90 15.16 -9.88
N GLY A 129 -5.94 16.02 -9.51
CA GLY A 129 -5.01 15.76 -8.43
C GLY A 129 -3.82 14.89 -8.90
N ASN A 130 -2.98 14.53 -7.96
CA ASN A 130 -1.82 13.70 -8.24
C ASN A 130 -1.69 12.59 -7.18
N ILE A 131 -1.71 11.33 -7.61
CA ILE A 131 -1.58 10.16 -6.72
C ILE A 131 -0.18 9.99 -6.14
N PHE A 132 0.83 10.65 -6.73
CA PHE A 132 2.21 10.59 -6.25
C PHE A 132 2.46 11.64 -5.17
N THR A 133 2.05 12.88 -5.38
CA THR A 133 2.25 13.98 -4.42
C THR A 133 1.15 14.05 -3.36
N GLY A 134 -0.05 13.54 -3.66
CA GLY A 134 -1.22 13.64 -2.78
C GLY A 134 -2.05 14.90 -3.02
N ASP A 135 -1.75 15.66 -4.07
CA ASP A 135 -2.48 16.87 -4.41
C ASP A 135 -3.95 16.60 -4.70
N GLN A 136 -4.80 17.50 -4.25
CA GLN A 136 -6.24 17.45 -4.43
C GLN A 136 -6.65 17.79 -5.86
N ALA A 137 -7.75 17.20 -6.32
CA ALA A 137 -8.35 17.57 -7.58
C ALA A 137 -8.94 19.00 -7.55
N SER A 138 -8.90 19.68 -8.69
CA SER A 138 -9.59 20.94 -8.87
C SER A 138 -11.12 20.78 -8.71
N ALA A 139 -11.81 21.87 -8.43
CA ALA A 139 -13.28 21.83 -8.28
C ALA A 139 -13.96 21.26 -9.54
N ALA A 140 -15.04 20.51 -9.35
CA ALA A 140 -15.78 19.77 -10.37
C ALA A 140 -16.20 20.60 -11.61
N ARG A 141 -16.38 21.92 -11.45
CA ARG A 141 -16.74 22.84 -12.53
C ARG A 141 -15.61 23.13 -13.52
N TYR A 142 -14.34 22.86 -13.14
CA TYR A 142 -13.18 23.17 -13.99
C TYR A 142 -12.65 21.95 -14.75
N ILE A 143 -12.93 20.74 -14.27
CA ILE A 143 -12.42 19.51 -14.85
C ILE A 143 -13.50 18.77 -15.63
N GLU A 144 -13.06 17.96 -16.59
CA GLU A 144 -13.93 17.24 -17.50
C GLU A 144 -13.53 15.78 -17.61
N CYS A 145 -14.50 14.92 -17.90
CA CYS A 145 -14.26 13.50 -18.08
C CYS A 145 -15.21 12.89 -19.13
N ARG A 146 -14.83 11.73 -19.63
CA ARG A 146 -15.69 10.89 -20.49
C ARG A 146 -15.31 9.43 -20.31
N LEU A 147 -16.16 8.51 -20.78
CA LEU A 147 -15.84 7.09 -20.80
C LEU A 147 -14.63 6.79 -21.69
N ALA A 148 -13.70 6.01 -21.19
CA ALA A 148 -12.61 5.47 -21.98
C ALA A 148 -13.14 4.44 -23.00
N PRO A 149 -12.50 4.30 -24.19
CA PRO A 149 -12.89 3.30 -25.19
C PRO A 149 -12.92 1.87 -24.65
N LEU A 150 -11.99 1.52 -23.74
CA LEU A 150 -11.98 0.22 -23.08
C LEU A 150 -13.25 0.01 -22.24
N ALA A 151 -13.69 1.01 -21.48
CA ALA A 151 -14.90 0.91 -20.67
C ALA A 151 -16.16 0.70 -21.52
N ARG A 152 -16.29 1.44 -22.62
CA ARG A 152 -17.41 1.26 -23.58
C ARG A 152 -17.48 -0.14 -24.13
N GLU A 153 -16.34 -0.72 -24.50
CA GLU A 153 -16.26 -2.04 -25.13
C GLU A 153 -16.49 -3.19 -24.13
N THR A 154 -16.11 -3.00 -22.86
CA THR A 154 -16.03 -4.11 -21.91
C THR A 154 -17.05 -4.09 -20.80
N LEU A 155 -17.76 -2.96 -20.57
CA LEU A 155 -18.65 -2.84 -19.42
C LEU A 155 -20.15 -2.74 -19.77
N PHE A 156 -20.48 -2.33 -20.99
CA PHE A 156 -21.86 -1.98 -21.33
C PHE A 156 -22.43 -2.88 -22.41
N ASN A 157 -23.51 -3.54 -22.09
CA ASN A 157 -24.38 -4.22 -23.02
C ASN A 157 -25.82 -4.19 -22.44
N ARG A 158 -26.72 -3.43 -23.07
CA ARG A 158 -28.09 -3.23 -22.58
C ARG A 158 -28.91 -4.53 -22.56
N ASP A 159 -28.58 -5.46 -23.43
CA ASP A 159 -29.32 -6.72 -23.56
C ASP A 159 -28.95 -7.75 -22.46
N LEU A 160 -27.77 -7.56 -21.86
CA LEU A 160 -27.28 -8.40 -20.76
C LEU A 160 -27.46 -7.78 -19.38
N THR A 161 -27.69 -6.46 -19.35
CA THR A 161 -27.79 -5.73 -18.08
C THR A 161 -29.16 -5.87 -17.48
N GLU A 162 -29.23 -6.36 -16.24
CA GLU A 162 -30.43 -6.34 -15.42
C GLU A 162 -30.55 -4.98 -14.72
N TYR A 163 -31.75 -4.41 -14.76
CA TYR A 163 -32.05 -3.11 -14.18
C TYR A 163 -33.03 -3.23 -13.03
N GLN A 164 -32.86 -2.39 -12.03
CA GLN A 164 -33.76 -2.21 -10.89
C GLN A 164 -34.17 -0.75 -10.75
N PRO A 165 -35.29 -0.45 -10.08
CA PRO A 165 -35.65 0.93 -9.76
C PRO A 165 -34.57 1.60 -8.90
N SER A 166 -34.29 2.90 -9.14
CA SER A 166 -33.45 3.73 -8.28
C SER A 166 -34.11 3.91 -6.90
N TYR A 167 -33.35 4.45 -5.93
CA TYR A 167 -33.81 4.65 -4.56
C TYR A 167 -35.14 5.46 -4.45
N ASP A 168 -35.46 6.31 -5.42
CA ASP A 168 -36.68 7.09 -5.49
C ASP A 168 -37.72 6.54 -6.49
N GLY A 169 -37.41 5.42 -7.14
CA GLY A 169 -38.27 4.76 -8.12
C GLY A 169 -38.46 5.48 -9.46
N ARG A 170 -37.79 6.63 -9.66
CA ARG A 170 -37.99 7.46 -10.88
C ARG A 170 -37.10 7.04 -12.05
N MET A 171 -36.00 6.41 -11.77
CA MET A 171 -35.01 5.98 -12.76
C MET A 171 -34.80 4.46 -12.67
N GLN A 172 -34.13 3.90 -13.66
CA GLN A 172 -33.63 2.55 -13.65
C GLN A 172 -32.12 2.56 -13.51
N GLU A 173 -31.57 1.76 -12.59
CA GLU A 173 -30.15 1.56 -12.40
C GLU A 173 -29.75 0.12 -12.60
N PRO A 174 -28.52 -0.17 -13.10
CA PRO A 174 -28.08 -1.55 -13.26
C PRO A 174 -27.82 -2.22 -11.91
N VAL A 175 -28.30 -3.45 -11.74
CA VAL A 175 -27.95 -4.31 -10.58
C VAL A 175 -26.44 -4.55 -10.57
N THR A 176 -25.90 -5.04 -11.70
CA THR A 176 -24.46 -5.14 -11.98
C THR A 176 -24.22 -4.87 -13.46
N LEU A 177 -23.00 -4.45 -13.81
CA LEU A 177 -22.60 -4.31 -15.20
C LEU A 177 -22.05 -5.62 -15.75
N PRO A 178 -22.30 -5.97 -17.03
CA PRO A 178 -21.76 -7.16 -17.68
C PRO A 178 -20.26 -6.98 -18.00
N ALA A 179 -19.43 -6.87 -16.97
CA ALA A 179 -18.00 -6.67 -17.11
C ALA A 179 -17.32 -7.87 -17.78
N LYS A 180 -16.69 -7.65 -18.95
CA LYS A 180 -15.99 -8.67 -19.75
C LYS A 180 -14.52 -8.81 -19.41
N ILE A 181 -14.04 -8.10 -18.40
CA ILE A 181 -12.67 -8.16 -17.86
C ILE A 181 -12.75 -8.32 -16.35
N PRO A 182 -11.76 -8.92 -15.68
CA PRO A 182 -11.74 -9.09 -14.22
C PRO A 182 -11.48 -7.75 -13.52
N LEU A 183 -12.50 -6.87 -13.56
CA LEU A 183 -12.39 -5.47 -13.16
C LEU A 183 -12.06 -5.30 -11.69
N LEU A 184 -12.55 -6.20 -10.83
CA LEU A 184 -12.22 -6.22 -9.39
C LEU A 184 -10.73 -6.30 -9.15
N LEU A 185 -10.05 -7.22 -9.84
CA LEU A 185 -8.60 -7.39 -9.72
C LEU A 185 -7.82 -6.32 -10.47
N LEU A 186 -8.38 -5.78 -11.55
CA LEU A 186 -7.75 -4.73 -12.33
C LEU A 186 -7.70 -3.39 -11.57
N LEU A 187 -8.81 -3.00 -10.97
CA LEU A 187 -8.92 -1.73 -10.22
C LEU A 187 -8.41 -1.84 -8.79
N GLY A 188 -8.48 -3.03 -8.20
CA GLY A 188 -8.41 -3.17 -6.76
C GLY A 188 -9.54 -2.44 -6.05
N ALA A 189 -9.74 -2.73 -4.77
CA ALA A 189 -10.76 -2.07 -3.96
C ALA A 189 -10.33 -1.99 -2.49
N GLU A 190 -10.64 -0.88 -1.85
CA GLU A 190 -10.50 -0.73 -0.39
C GLU A 190 -11.84 -0.25 0.17
N GLY A 191 -12.31 -0.85 1.25
CA GLY A 191 -13.55 -0.49 1.90
C GLY A 191 -13.62 -0.96 3.32
N ILE A 192 -14.20 -0.12 4.18
CA ILE A 192 -14.42 -0.43 5.59
C ILE A 192 -15.94 -0.41 5.81
N ALA A 193 -16.47 -1.53 6.24
CA ALA A 193 -17.86 -1.69 6.63
C ALA A 193 -17.95 -1.98 8.14
N VAL A 194 -19.16 -2.19 8.63
CA VAL A 194 -19.37 -2.58 10.03
C VAL A 194 -18.98 -4.05 10.20
N GLY A 195 -18.03 -4.32 11.08
CA GLY A 195 -17.56 -5.68 11.39
C GLY A 195 -16.69 -6.34 10.31
N MET A 196 -16.48 -5.72 9.14
CA MET A 196 -15.65 -6.27 8.07
C MET A 196 -15.01 -5.19 7.21
N ALA A 197 -13.96 -5.58 6.49
CA ALA A 197 -13.27 -4.70 5.56
C ALA A 197 -12.85 -5.48 4.32
N THR A 198 -12.60 -4.77 3.23
CA THR A 198 -11.98 -5.32 2.02
C THR A 198 -10.76 -4.50 1.65
N LYS A 199 -9.67 -5.18 1.25
CA LYS A 199 -8.45 -4.56 0.72
C LYS A 199 -7.89 -5.44 -0.40
N ILE A 200 -8.33 -5.18 -1.61
CA ILE A 200 -8.00 -5.93 -2.81
C ILE A 200 -6.97 -5.14 -3.60
N MET A 201 -5.83 -5.75 -3.87
CA MET A 201 -4.74 -5.11 -4.60
C MET A 201 -5.02 -5.08 -6.10
N PRO A 202 -4.65 -3.99 -6.80
CA PRO A 202 -4.73 -3.93 -8.26
C PRO A 202 -3.70 -4.86 -8.92
N HIS A 203 -4.03 -5.35 -10.12
CA HIS A 203 -3.19 -6.23 -10.92
C HIS A 203 -3.05 -5.70 -12.35
N ASN A 204 -2.03 -6.16 -13.05
CA ASN A 204 -1.76 -5.72 -14.42
C ASN A 204 -2.79 -6.22 -15.43
N PHE A 205 -3.31 -5.32 -16.27
CA PHE A 205 -4.28 -5.63 -17.32
C PHE A 205 -3.85 -6.78 -18.23
N CYS A 206 -2.62 -6.72 -18.75
CA CYS A 206 -2.13 -7.73 -19.67
C CYS A 206 -1.94 -9.10 -19.01
N GLU A 207 -1.50 -9.11 -17.75
CA GLU A 207 -1.32 -10.35 -16.99
C GLU A 207 -2.66 -11.00 -16.64
N LEU A 208 -3.67 -10.21 -16.27
CA LEU A 208 -5.03 -10.69 -16.02
C LEU A 208 -5.64 -11.38 -17.24
N LEU A 209 -5.59 -10.74 -18.42
CA LEU A 209 -6.13 -11.34 -19.65
C LEU A 209 -5.35 -12.58 -20.09
N ARG A 210 -4.01 -12.58 -19.94
CA ARG A 210 -3.20 -13.78 -20.19
C ARG A 210 -3.52 -14.90 -19.21
N ALA A 211 -3.82 -14.56 -17.97
CA ALA A 211 -4.21 -15.51 -16.94
C ALA A 211 -5.57 -16.13 -17.25
N GLN A 212 -6.60 -15.35 -17.64
CA GLN A 212 -7.88 -15.88 -18.11
C GLN A 212 -7.70 -16.87 -19.29
N LYS A 213 -6.84 -16.52 -20.25
CA LYS A 213 -6.50 -17.45 -21.37
C LYS A 213 -5.83 -18.74 -20.90
N LYS A 214 -5.02 -18.71 -19.82
CA LYS A 214 -4.44 -19.93 -19.24
C LYS A 214 -5.51 -20.78 -18.58
N ILE A 215 -6.44 -20.17 -17.82
CA ILE A 215 -7.58 -20.85 -17.19
C ILE A 215 -8.42 -21.56 -18.25
N LEU A 216 -8.80 -20.88 -19.34
CA LEU A 216 -9.56 -21.45 -20.45
C LEU A 216 -8.85 -22.65 -21.12
N LYS A 217 -7.53 -22.75 -20.98
CA LYS A 217 -6.70 -23.87 -21.46
C LYS A 217 -6.39 -24.90 -20.39
N GLY A 218 -7.00 -24.83 -19.20
CA GLY A 218 -6.76 -25.73 -18.08
C GLY A 218 -5.37 -25.65 -17.46
N LYS A 219 -4.67 -24.48 -17.56
CA LYS A 219 -3.31 -24.31 -17.06
C LYS A 219 -3.31 -23.52 -15.74
N PRO A 220 -2.43 -23.87 -14.79
CA PRO A 220 -2.32 -23.15 -13.54
C PRO A 220 -1.91 -21.69 -13.76
N VAL A 221 -2.36 -20.81 -12.85
CA VAL A 221 -2.14 -19.37 -12.91
C VAL A 221 -1.57 -18.86 -11.61
N THR A 222 -0.56 -18.00 -11.71
CA THR A 222 -0.03 -17.22 -10.60
C THR A 222 -0.06 -15.75 -11.01
N LEU A 223 -0.64 -14.92 -10.16
CA LEU A 223 -0.74 -13.46 -10.35
C LEU A 223 -0.21 -12.74 -9.13
N TYR A 224 0.45 -11.62 -9.39
CA TYR A 224 0.95 -10.73 -8.35
C TYR A 224 0.45 -9.31 -8.58
N PRO A 225 0.22 -8.53 -7.52
CA PRO A 225 -0.19 -7.13 -7.64
C PRO A 225 0.74 -6.30 -8.51
N ASP A 226 0.17 -5.27 -9.13
CA ASP A 226 0.87 -4.26 -9.91
C ASP A 226 0.32 -2.89 -9.55
N PHE A 227 1.16 -2.03 -9.00
CA PHE A 227 0.75 -0.74 -8.44
C PHE A 227 1.00 0.41 -9.39
N PRO A 228 0.09 1.40 -9.48
CA PRO A 228 0.27 2.58 -10.31
C PRO A 228 1.53 3.39 -9.97
N GLN A 229 1.91 3.41 -8.69
CA GLN A 229 3.10 4.11 -8.18
C GLN A 229 4.43 3.41 -8.52
N GLY A 230 4.40 2.16 -8.98
CA GLY A 230 5.59 1.33 -9.17
C GLY A 230 6.07 0.72 -7.86
N GLY A 231 7.35 0.88 -7.56
CA GLY A 231 8.01 0.32 -6.39
C GLY A 231 8.42 -1.14 -6.53
N MET A 232 9.07 -1.65 -5.49
CA MET A 232 9.51 -3.04 -5.39
C MET A 232 8.57 -3.82 -4.47
N LEU A 233 8.25 -5.06 -4.80
CA LEU A 233 7.27 -5.87 -4.09
C LEU A 233 7.84 -7.23 -3.71
N ASP A 234 7.86 -7.55 -2.42
CA ASP A 234 8.13 -8.90 -1.92
C ASP A 234 6.82 -9.68 -1.80
N VAL A 235 6.73 -10.73 -2.60
CA VAL A 235 5.55 -11.60 -2.72
C VAL A 235 5.69 -12.92 -1.98
N SER A 236 6.79 -13.14 -1.25
CA SER A 236 7.07 -14.41 -0.55
C SER A 236 5.98 -14.82 0.43
N GLY A 237 5.29 -13.85 1.03
CA GLY A 237 4.17 -14.06 1.95
C GLY A 237 2.78 -13.83 1.35
N TYR A 238 2.61 -13.74 0.02
CA TYR A 238 1.36 -13.30 -0.63
C TYR A 238 0.19 -14.28 -0.47
N ASN A 239 0.46 -15.57 -0.52
CA ASN A 239 -0.53 -16.64 -0.35
C ASN A 239 -1.84 -16.37 -1.12
N ASN A 240 -1.75 -16.12 -2.42
CA ASN A 240 -2.89 -15.93 -3.34
C ASN A 240 -3.87 -14.80 -2.91
N GLY A 241 -3.33 -13.74 -2.29
CA GLY A 241 -4.10 -12.60 -1.81
C GLY A 241 -4.55 -12.66 -0.34
N ASN A 242 -4.30 -13.76 0.37
CA ASN A 242 -4.66 -13.94 1.78
C ASN A 242 -3.47 -13.80 2.75
N GLY A 243 -2.30 -13.38 2.25
CA GLY A 243 -1.08 -13.24 3.01
C GLY A 243 -0.60 -11.79 3.12
N ARG A 244 0.64 -11.64 3.60
CA ARG A 244 1.27 -10.32 3.75
C ARG A 244 2.26 -10.06 2.64
N LEU A 245 2.29 -8.83 2.17
CA LEU A 245 3.24 -8.30 1.21
C LEU A 245 4.08 -7.21 1.88
N LYS A 246 5.26 -6.96 1.32
CA LYS A 246 6.06 -5.79 1.65
C LYS A 246 6.34 -5.02 0.37
N CYS A 247 6.03 -3.72 0.39
CA CYS A 247 6.30 -2.83 -0.73
C CYS A 247 7.39 -1.84 -0.32
N ARG A 248 8.43 -1.71 -1.14
CA ARG A 248 9.55 -0.78 -0.94
C ARG A 248 9.58 0.29 -2.01
N ALA A 249 10.02 1.47 -1.61
CA ALA A 249 10.45 2.53 -2.51
C ALA A 249 11.66 2.05 -3.33
N LYS A 250 11.72 2.44 -4.59
CA LYS A 250 12.92 2.24 -5.41
C LYS A 250 13.89 3.39 -5.13
N ILE A 251 14.96 3.08 -4.41
CA ILE A 251 15.99 4.04 -4.01
C ILE A 251 17.27 3.74 -4.78
N VAL A 252 17.79 4.76 -5.48
CA VAL A 252 19.00 4.67 -6.30
C VAL A 252 20.09 5.54 -5.71
N GLU A 253 21.31 5.01 -5.65
CA GLU A 253 22.51 5.73 -5.27
C GLU A 253 23.01 6.55 -6.46
N LYS A 254 22.85 7.89 -6.42
CA LYS A 254 23.35 8.80 -7.46
C LYS A 254 24.86 9.03 -7.32
N ASN A 255 25.32 9.11 -6.07
CA ASN A 255 26.73 9.16 -5.68
C ASN A 255 26.86 8.79 -4.20
N GLU A 256 28.10 8.71 -3.67
CA GLU A 256 28.37 8.32 -2.28
C GLU A 256 27.60 9.14 -1.21
N LYS A 257 27.19 10.36 -1.54
CA LYS A 257 26.54 11.33 -0.62
C LYS A 257 25.13 11.71 -1.01
N THR A 258 24.61 11.18 -2.11
CA THR A 258 23.29 11.55 -2.62
C THR A 258 22.56 10.29 -3.05
N ILE A 259 21.38 10.09 -2.51
CA ILE A 259 20.43 9.05 -2.91
C ILE A 259 19.16 9.68 -3.45
N VAL A 260 18.52 9.01 -4.38
CA VAL A 260 17.29 9.48 -5.01
C VAL A 260 16.22 8.37 -4.90
N ILE A 261 15.03 8.76 -4.47
CA ILE A 261 13.85 7.89 -4.52
C ILE A 261 13.16 8.14 -5.86
N GLU A 262 13.14 7.13 -6.72
CA GLU A 262 12.53 7.18 -8.05
C GLU A 262 11.10 6.66 -8.08
N GLU A 263 10.73 5.74 -7.19
CA GLU A 263 9.39 5.18 -7.08
C GLU A 263 9.01 5.03 -5.60
N ILE A 264 7.74 5.25 -5.29
CA ILE A 264 7.22 5.21 -3.91
C ILE A 264 6.39 3.95 -3.68
N PRO A 265 6.28 3.46 -2.43
CA PRO A 265 5.43 2.32 -2.10
C PRO A 265 3.95 2.61 -2.33
N TYR A 266 3.17 1.57 -2.58
CA TYR A 266 1.72 1.67 -2.69
C TYR A 266 1.07 2.27 -1.43
N SER A 267 0.08 3.14 -1.62
CA SER A 267 -0.63 3.88 -0.56
C SER A 267 0.21 4.93 0.17
N THR A 268 1.35 5.36 -0.38
CA THR A 268 2.12 6.50 0.13
C THR A 268 2.14 7.64 -0.88
N THR A 269 2.51 8.84 -0.42
CA THR A 269 2.75 10.02 -1.24
C THR A 269 4.15 10.56 -0.99
N THR A 270 4.69 11.37 -1.91
CA THR A 270 6.01 12.00 -1.71
C THR A 270 6.04 12.80 -0.41
N THR A 271 4.98 13.57 -0.13
CA THR A 271 4.82 14.31 1.13
C THR A 271 4.88 13.38 2.34
N SER A 272 4.12 12.27 2.36
CA SER A 272 4.11 11.36 3.50
C SER A 272 5.47 10.69 3.74
N ILE A 273 6.20 10.36 2.68
CA ILE A 273 7.54 9.80 2.75
C ILE A 273 8.52 10.82 3.31
N ILE A 274 8.50 12.06 2.82
CA ILE A 274 9.34 13.16 3.30
C ILE A 274 9.08 13.39 4.79
N ASP A 275 7.82 13.50 5.21
CA ASP A 275 7.44 13.65 6.61
C ASP A 275 7.96 12.51 7.49
N SER A 276 7.90 11.26 7.00
CA SER A 276 8.38 10.10 7.73
C SER A 276 9.91 10.09 7.86
N ILE A 277 10.62 10.53 6.80
CA ILE A 277 12.08 10.67 6.78
C ILE A 277 12.51 11.77 7.75
N GLU A 278 11.87 12.95 7.72
CA GLU A 278 12.15 14.03 8.67
C GLU A 278 11.90 13.63 10.12
N LYS A 279 10.84 12.89 10.40
CA LYS A 279 10.58 12.35 11.74
C LYS A 279 11.69 11.40 12.19
N ALA A 280 12.19 10.57 11.28
CA ALA A 280 13.28 9.66 11.57
C ALA A 280 14.62 10.41 11.78
N ASP A 281 14.87 11.48 11.04
CA ASP A 281 16.03 12.36 11.25
C ASP A 281 15.96 13.12 12.59
N LYS A 282 14.81 13.77 12.89
CA LYS A 282 14.56 14.47 14.16
C LYS A 282 14.67 13.53 15.38
N SER A 283 14.30 12.26 15.24
CA SER A 283 14.48 11.23 16.27
C SER A 283 15.88 10.61 16.28
N GLY A 284 16.78 11.03 15.39
CA GLY A 284 18.16 10.57 15.31
C GLY A 284 18.36 9.15 14.79
N LYS A 285 17.32 8.52 14.21
CA LYS A 285 17.39 7.18 13.62
C LYS A 285 18.16 7.15 12.32
N ILE A 286 18.07 8.22 11.57
CA ILE A 286 18.85 8.51 10.36
C ILE A 286 19.53 9.88 10.54
N LYS A 287 20.53 10.17 9.70
CA LYS A 287 21.15 11.50 9.62
C LYS A 287 21.23 11.92 8.17
N ILE A 288 20.48 12.95 7.82
CA ILE A 288 20.50 13.56 6.50
C ILE A 288 21.00 15.01 6.60
N GLN A 289 21.49 15.54 5.49
CA GLN A 289 21.86 16.95 5.38
C GLN A 289 20.70 17.79 4.86
N SER A 290 20.03 17.32 3.80
CA SER A 290 18.85 17.95 3.22
C SER A 290 18.03 16.94 2.43
N ILE A 291 16.74 17.24 2.28
CA ILE A 291 15.81 16.50 1.42
C ILE A 291 15.11 17.51 0.51
N ASN A 292 15.03 17.19 -0.78
CA ASN A 292 14.40 18.04 -1.80
C ASN A 292 13.48 17.17 -2.67
N ASP A 293 12.30 17.67 -2.93
CA ASP A 293 11.33 17.03 -3.84
C ASP A 293 11.37 17.72 -5.21
N TYR A 294 11.79 16.99 -6.22
CA TYR A 294 11.80 17.41 -7.62
C TYR A 294 10.75 16.67 -8.45
N THR A 295 9.77 16.05 -7.78
CA THR A 295 8.71 15.26 -8.41
C THR A 295 7.89 16.12 -9.38
N ALA A 296 7.84 15.67 -10.65
CA ALA A 296 7.01 16.23 -11.70
C ALA A 296 6.13 15.14 -12.33
N GLU A 297 6.45 14.67 -13.54
CA GLU A 297 5.79 13.50 -14.17
C GLU A 297 6.24 12.18 -13.53
N LYS A 298 7.47 12.17 -12.98
CA LYS A 298 8.06 11.04 -12.26
C LYS A 298 8.45 11.48 -10.87
N VAL A 299 8.44 10.54 -9.95
CA VAL A 299 8.91 10.77 -8.59
C VAL A 299 10.42 10.96 -8.63
N GLU A 300 10.91 12.05 -8.00
CA GLU A 300 12.32 12.33 -7.81
C GLU A 300 12.51 13.06 -6.47
N ILE A 301 12.79 12.29 -5.39
CA ILE A 301 13.11 12.84 -4.08
C ILE A 301 14.61 12.67 -3.85
N GLU A 302 15.36 13.77 -3.86
CA GLU A 302 16.81 13.79 -3.62
C GLU A 302 17.09 13.97 -2.14
N ILE A 303 17.91 13.07 -1.57
CA ILE A 303 18.36 13.11 -0.18
C ILE A 303 19.89 13.24 -0.16
N LYS A 304 20.39 14.34 0.43
CA LYS A 304 21.83 14.54 0.67
C LYS A 304 22.19 14.04 2.06
N LEU A 305 23.25 13.24 2.13
CA LEU A 305 23.72 12.60 3.35
C LEU A 305 24.69 13.48 4.12
N ALA A 306 24.65 13.40 5.44
CA ALA A 306 25.58 14.07 6.33
C ALA A 306 27.01 13.51 6.17
N ARG A 307 28.05 14.27 6.59
CA ARG A 307 29.44 13.83 6.54
C ARG A 307 29.64 12.54 7.36
N GLY A 308 30.37 11.58 6.79
CA GLY A 308 30.67 10.30 7.44
C GLY A 308 29.54 9.27 7.39
N ILE A 309 28.45 9.53 6.65
CA ILE A 309 27.33 8.61 6.44
C ILE A 309 27.41 8.08 5.01
N TYR A 310 27.20 6.77 4.85
CA TYR A 310 27.26 6.08 3.56
C TYR A 310 25.87 5.78 3.03
N ALA A 311 25.70 5.92 1.71
CA ALA A 311 24.42 5.68 1.02
C ALA A 311 23.82 4.30 1.32
N ARG A 312 24.62 3.25 1.22
CA ARG A 312 24.18 1.85 1.42
C ARG A 312 23.57 1.58 2.81
N ASP A 313 24.12 2.20 3.86
CA ASP A 313 23.61 2.00 5.23
C ASP A 313 22.39 2.88 5.49
N THR A 314 22.36 4.09 4.90
CA THR A 314 21.18 4.96 4.95
C THR A 314 19.99 4.34 4.24
N ILE A 315 20.17 3.70 3.08
CA ILE A 315 19.08 3.01 2.36
C ILE A 315 18.47 1.92 3.26
N LYS A 316 19.30 1.13 3.97
CA LYS A 316 18.79 0.15 4.92
C LYS A 316 18.04 0.80 6.08
N ALA A 317 18.54 1.93 6.59
CA ALA A 317 17.89 2.67 7.65
C ALA A 317 16.55 3.28 7.21
N LEU A 318 16.47 3.79 5.99
CA LEU A 318 15.22 4.28 5.39
C LEU A 318 14.16 3.17 5.33
N TYR A 319 14.52 1.96 4.86
CA TYR A 319 13.58 0.82 4.87
C TYR A 319 13.19 0.36 6.28
N ALA A 320 14.08 0.53 7.28
CA ALA A 320 13.79 0.08 8.65
C ALA A 320 12.96 1.05 9.48
N PHE A 321 13.05 2.37 9.21
CA PHE A 321 12.56 3.42 10.10
C PHE A 321 11.59 4.41 9.47
N THR A 322 11.34 4.29 8.16
CA THR A 322 10.47 5.22 7.42
C THR A 322 9.46 4.48 6.55
N ASP A 323 8.53 5.21 5.98
CA ASP A 323 7.51 4.68 5.05
C ASP A 323 8.09 4.29 3.67
N CYS A 324 9.44 4.25 3.53
CA CYS A 324 10.08 3.65 2.37
C CYS A 324 9.90 2.12 2.27
N GLU A 325 9.53 1.43 3.35
CA GLU A 325 9.00 0.06 3.34
C GLU A 325 7.65 0.03 4.05
N VAL A 326 6.60 -0.39 3.35
CA VAL A 326 5.24 -0.49 3.88
C VAL A 326 4.78 -1.94 3.84
N PRO A 327 4.32 -2.51 4.97
CA PRO A 327 3.66 -3.80 4.98
C PRO A 327 2.22 -3.66 4.49
N ILE A 328 1.79 -4.55 3.58
CA ILE A 328 0.44 -4.59 3.04
C ILE A 328 -0.19 -5.93 3.44
N SER A 329 -1.39 -5.87 4.01
CA SER A 329 -2.19 -7.06 4.35
C SER A 329 -3.47 -7.04 3.51
N PRO A 330 -3.51 -7.72 2.36
CA PRO A 330 -4.71 -7.88 1.56
C PRO A 330 -5.81 -8.63 2.34
N ASN A 331 -7.04 -8.34 1.97
CA ASN A 331 -8.24 -9.04 2.46
C ASN A 331 -9.30 -8.98 1.37
N LEU A 332 -9.57 -10.10 0.71
CA LEU A 332 -10.47 -10.15 -0.44
C LEU A 332 -11.89 -10.49 0.00
N THR A 333 -12.59 -9.53 0.57
CA THR A 333 -14.02 -9.65 0.87
C THR A 333 -14.81 -9.01 -0.27
N VAL A 334 -15.78 -9.74 -0.83
CA VAL A 334 -16.64 -9.32 -1.95
C VAL A 334 -18.10 -9.69 -1.69
N ILE A 335 -19.02 -9.04 -2.38
CA ILE A 335 -20.43 -9.49 -2.44
C ILE A 335 -20.54 -10.53 -3.55
N LYS A 336 -21.00 -11.72 -3.19
CA LYS A 336 -21.34 -12.80 -4.10
C LYS A 336 -22.70 -13.37 -3.69
N ASP A 337 -23.62 -13.49 -4.65
CA ASP A 337 -24.98 -14.00 -4.41
C ASP A 337 -25.66 -13.26 -3.23
N ASN A 338 -25.49 -11.92 -3.21
CA ASN A 338 -26.04 -11.03 -2.19
C ASN A 338 -25.49 -11.25 -0.76
N GLN A 339 -24.33 -11.93 -0.61
CA GLN A 339 -23.67 -12.19 0.67
C GLN A 339 -22.18 -11.79 0.64
N PRO A 340 -21.63 -11.26 1.73
CA PRO A 340 -20.20 -11.00 1.83
C PRO A 340 -19.44 -12.32 2.00
N VAL A 341 -18.48 -12.58 1.11
CA VAL A 341 -17.65 -13.79 1.09
C VAL A 341 -16.17 -13.39 1.02
N ASN A 342 -15.32 -14.06 1.78
CA ASN A 342 -13.87 -13.95 1.64
C ASN A 342 -13.37 -15.01 0.67
N ILE A 343 -12.65 -14.59 -0.37
CA ILE A 343 -12.20 -15.45 -1.47
C ILE A 343 -10.74 -15.14 -1.85
N SER A 344 -10.13 -16.02 -2.64
CA SER A 344 -8.77 -15.81 -3.16
C SER A 344 -8.76 -15.09 -4.51
N VAL A 345 -7.59 -14.59 -4.91
CA VAL A 345 -7.40 -13.98 -6.25
C VAL A 345 -7.70 -14.97 -7.36
N GLU A 346 -7.31 -16.22 -7.18
CA GLU A 346 -7.53 -17.30 -8.14
C GLU A 346 -9.01 -17.59 -8.32
N GLU A 347 -9.78 -17.70 -7.21
CA GLU A 347 -11.24 -17.91 -7.25
C GLU A 347 -11.97 -16.77 -7.94
N VAL A 348 -11.59 -15.50 -7.67
CA VAL A 348 -12.15 -14.34 -8.38
C VAL A 348 -11.88 -14.46 -9.88
N LEU A 349 -10.66 -14.80 -10.26
CA LEU A 349 -10.28 -14.88 -11.66
C LEU A 349 -11.01 -16.02 -12.39
N HIS A 350 -11.16 -17.18 -11.77
CA HIS A 350 -11.95 -18.29 -12.29
C HIS A 350 -13.41 -17.86 -12.48
N TYR A 351 -14.03 -17.31 -11.44
CA TYR A 351 -15.41 -16.83 -11.51
C TYR A 351 -15.64 -15.84 -12.65
N ASN A 352 -14.77 -14.82 -12.78
CA ASN A 352 -14.87 -13.82 -13.85
C ASN A 352 -14.58 -14.42 -15.24
N THR A 353 -13.76 -15.46 -15.34
CA THR A 353 -13.48 -16.14 -16.61
C THR A 353 -14.68 -16.93 -17.08
N ASP A 354 -15.29 -17.69 -16.18
CA ASP A 354 -16.50 -18.48 -16.48
C ASP A 354 -17.69 -17.56 -16.81
N LYS A 355 -17.82 -16.44 -16.05
CA LYS A 355 -18.81 -15.41 -16.37
C LYS A 355 -18.60 -14.83 -17.77
N LEU A 356 -17.36 -14.51 -18.15
CA LEU A 356 -17.04 -13.97 -19.48
C LEU A 356 -17.48 -14.92 -20.59
N VAL A 357 -17.24 -16.23 -20.45
CA VAL A 357 -17.70 -17.24 -21.44
C VAL A 357 -19.22 -17.22 -21.55
N ARG A 358 -19.94 -17.23 -20.43
CA ARG A 358 -21.41 -17.18 -20.41
C ARG A 358 -21.96 -15.88 -21.03
N ASP A 359 -21.37 -14.75 -20.69
CA ASP A 359 -21.80 -13.44 -21.21
C ASP A 359 -21.59 -13.35 -22.73
N LEU A 360 -20.45 -13.79 -23.24
CA LEU A 360 -20.19 -13.83 -24.69
C LEU A 360 -21.07 -14.85 -25.43
N GLU A 361 -21.36 -15.99 -24.82
CA GLU A 361 -22.30 -16.97 -25.37
C GLU A 361 -23.69 -16.34 -25.48
N ARG A 362 -24.16 -15.69 -24.41
CA ARG A 362 -25.46 -15.02 -24.38
C ARG A 362 -25.56 -13.90 -25.40
N GLU A 363 -24.50 -13.10 -25.58
CA GLU A 363 -24.43 -12.08 -26.64
C GLU A 363 -24.59 -12.71 -28.04
N LEU A 364 -23.89 -13.80 -28.31
CA LEU A 364 -23.99 -14.50 -29.59
C LEU A 364 -25.39 -15.10 -29.82
N GLN A 365 -26.04 -15.62 -28.78
CA GLN A 365 -27.43 -16.12 -28.87
C GLN A 365 -28.41 -15.01 -29.21
N ILE A 366 -28.26 -13.82 -28.57
CA ILE A 366 -29.10 -12.65 -28.86
C ILE A 366 -28.85 -12.16 -30.28
N GLU A 367 -27.59 -12.08 -30.72
CA GLU A 367 -27.22 -11.70 -32.07
C GLU A 367 -27.79 -12.67 -33.10
N GLN A 368 -27.67 -13.96 -32.85
CA GLN A 368 -28.27 -15.01 -33.69
C GLN A 368 -29.81 -14.82 -33.83
N GLY A 369 -30.49 -14.57 -32.72
CA GLY A 369 -31.94 -14.32 -32.73
C GLY A 369 -32.27 -13.08 -33.58
N ARG A 370 -31.57 -11.98 -33.41
CA ARG A 370 -31.77 -10.76 -34.23
C ARG A 370 -31.50 -10.98 -35.71
N LEU A 371 -30.44 -11.71 -36.04
CA LEU A 371 -30.15 -12.07 -37.43
C LEU A 371 -31.21 -12.97 -38.03
N GLN A 372 -31.74 -13.94 -37.29
CA GLN A 372 -32.84 -14.80 -37.71
C GLN A 372 -34.14 -14.02 -37.92
N ASP A 373 -34.46 -13.07 -37.03
CA ASP A 373 -35.63 -12.19 -37.19
C ASP A 373 -35.48 -11.29 -38.43
N LYS A 374 -34.29 -10.73 -38.63
CA LYS A 374 -33.97 -9.93 -39.82
C LYS A 374 -34.05 -10.77 -41.10
N LEU A 375 -33.55 -12.00 -41.06
CA LEU A 375 -33.61 -12.92 -42.18
C LEU A 375 -35.07 -13.28 -42.50
N HIS A 376 -35.87 -13.60 -41.49
CA HIS A 376 -37.30 -13.88 -41.65
C HIS A 376 -38.03 -12.70 -42.30
N ALA A 377 -37.86 -11.46 -41.77
CA ALA A 377 -38.46 -10.25 -42.34
C ALA A 377 -38.07 -10.03 -43.80
N ARG A 378 -36.78 -10.20 -44.15
CA ARG A 378 -36.31 -10.03 -45.53
C ARG A 378 -36.79 -11.14 -46.48
N THR A 379 -36.92 -12.38 -46.00
CA THR A 379 -37.49 -13.49 -46.74
C THR A 379 -38.97 -13.28 -47.02
N LEU A 380 -39.72 -12.79 -46.04
CA LEU A 380 -41.14 -12.42 -46.22
C LEU A 380 -41.28 -11.31 -47.29
N GLU A 381 -40.52 -10.23 -47.18
CA GLU A 381 -40.52 -9.15 -48.17
C GLU A 381 -40.19 -9.69 -49.59
N GLN A 382 -39.17 -10.53 -49.70
CA GLN A 382 -38.76 -11.14 -51.00
C GLN A 382 -39.92 -11.97 -51.60
N ILE A 383 -40.51 -12.87 -50.84
CA ILE A 383 -41.64 -13.72 -51.34
C ILE A 383 -42.84 -12.85 -51.71
N PHE A 384 -43.19 -11.85 -50.86
CA PHE A 384 -44.31 -10.94 -51.11
C PHE A 384 -44.18 -10.19 -52.45
N ILE A 385 -42.96 -9.78 -52.79
CA ILE A 385 -42.65 -9.02 -54.02
C ILE A 385 -42.48 -9.97 -55.21
N GLU A 386 -41.63 -11.00 -55.13
CA GLU A 386 -41.32 -11.94 -56.22
C GLU A 386 -42.54 -12.67 -56.73
N GLU A 387 -43.39 -13.17 -55.79
CA GLU A 387 -44.62 -13.90 -56.07
C GLU A 387 -45.83 -12.98 -56.31
N ARG A 388 -45.57 -11.66 -56.33
CA ARG A 388 -46.58 -10.61 -56.59
C ARG A 388 -47.79 -10.69 -55.73
N ILE A 389 -47.68 -11.14 -54.47
CA ILE A 389 -48.78 -11.28 -53.50
C ILE A 389 -49.48 -9.92 -53.31
N TYR A 390 -48.70 -8.80 -53.33
CA TYR A 390 -49.24 -7.45 -53.30
C TYR A 390 -50.30 -7.15 -54.38
N LYS A 391 -50.22 -7.75 -55.57
CA LYS A 391 -51.22 -7.52 -56.63
C LYS A 391 -52.55 -8.17 -56.30
N LYS A 392 -52.58 -9.28 -55.51
CA LYS A 392 -53.79 -9.93 -55.15
C LYS A 392 -54.59 -9.15 -54.07
N ILE A 393 -53.99 -8.19 -53.44
CA ILE A 393 -54.59 -7.34 -52.39
C ILE A 393 -55.40 -6.22 -53.03
N GLU A 394 -55.07 -5.78 -54.25
CA GLU A 394 -55.72 -4.68 -54.94
C GLU A 394 -57.24 -4.84 -55.10
N THR A 395 -57.72 -6.09 -55.15
CA THR A 395 -59.15 -6.42 -55.27
C THR A 395 -59.88 -6.60 -53.95
N CYS A 396 -59.18 -6.54 -52.82
CA CYS A 396 -59.78 -6.79 -51.49
C CYS A 396 -60.48 -5.53 -50.97
N LYS A 397 -61.72 -5.69 -50.51
CA LYS A 397 -62.54 -4.57 -49.99
C LYS A 397 -62.50 -4.38 -48.48
N THR A 398 -61.98 -5.33 -47.74
CA THR A 398 -61.93 -5.30 -46.26
C THR A 398 -60.55 -5.70 -45.76
N TYR A 399 -60.09 -5.14 -44.60
CA TYR A 399 -58.83 -5.47 -44.00
C TYR A 399 -58.67 -6.97 -43.67
N LYS A 400 -59.74 -7.62 -43.25
CA LYS A 400 -59.77 -9.06 -43.02
C LYS A 400 -59.50 -9.85 -44.31
N ALA A 401 -60.15 -9.45 -45.44
CA ALA A 401 -59.90 -10.08 -46.74
C ALA A 401 -58.43 -9.88 -47.22
N ILE A 402 -57.83 -8.71 -46.94
CA ILE A 402 -56.42 -8.44 -47.21
C ILE A 402 -55.52 -9.40 -46.41
N THR A 403 -55.77 -9.54 -45.10
CA THR A 403 -54.98 -10.39 -44.22
C THR A 403 -55.07 -11.86 -44.62
N ASP A 404 -56.29 -12.34 -44.94
CA ASP A 404 -56.53 -13.73 -45.38
C ASP A 404 -55.87 -13.98 -46.75
N THR A 405 -55.90 -13.04 -47.67
CA THR A 405 -55.26 -13.13 -48.98
C THR A 405 -53.73 -13.21 -48.86
N VAL A 406 -53.14 -12.41 -47.95
CA VAL A 406 -51.69 -12.49 -47.65
C VAL A 406 -51.37 -13.87 -47.05
N LYS A 407 -52.11 -14.35 -46.04
CA LYS A 407 -51.89 -15.70 -45.44
C LYS A 407 -51.92 -16.78 -46.47
N LYS A 408 -53.00 -16.83 -47.30
CA LYS A 408 -53.11 -17.81 -48.42
C LYS A 408 -51.97 -17.67 -49.44
N GLY A 409 -51.50 -16.46 -49.66
CA GLY A 409 -50.34 -16.25 -50.55
C GLY A 409 -49.03 -16.85 -50.05
N PHE A 410 -48.89 -16.94 -48.73
CA PHE A 410 -47.70 -17.53 -48.10
C PHE A 410 -47.81 -19.04 -47.82
N GLU A 411 -48.99 -19.66 -47.84
CA GLU A 411 -49.21 -21.09 -47.56
C GLU A 411 -48.28 -22.00 -48.37
N LYS A 412 -47.99 -21.64 -49.63
CA LYS A 412 -47.12 -22.40 -50.52
C LYS A 412 -45.64 -22.29 -50.20
N PHE A 413 -45.27 -21.37 -49.34
CA PHE A 413 -43.85 -21.00 -49.03
C PHE A 413 -43.49 -21.21 -47.54
N VAL A 414 -44.32 -21.92 -46.80
CA VAL A 414 -44.12 -22.19 -45.33
C VAL A 414 -42.77 -22.85 -45.11
N ASP A 415 -42.30 -23.74 -45.96
CA ASP A 415 -41.00 -24.43 -45.85
C ASP A 415 -39.79 -23.48 -46.02
N ARG A 416 -39.99 -22.30 -46.62
CA ARG A 416 -38.94 -21.26 -46.74
C ARG A 416 -38.91 -20.30 -45.59
N LEU A 417 -39.88 -20.35 -44.69
CA LEU A 417 -40.00 -19.45 -43.54
C LEU A 417 -39.29 -20.02 -42.32
N ILE A 418 -38.61 -19.18 -41.58
CA ILE A 418 -37.90 -19.54 -40.33
C ILE A 418 -38.92 -19.65 -39.17
N LYS A 419 -39.95 -18.81 -39.20
CA LYS A 419 -41.01 -18.72 -38.20
C LYS A 419 -42.38 -18.70 -38.90
N PRO A 420 -43.49 -19.11 -38.22
CA PRO A 420 -44.82 -18.91 -38.74
C PRO A 420 -45.12 -17.42 -38.99
N LEU A 421 -45.90 -17.12 -40.03
CA LEU A 421 -46.28 -15.75 -40.36
C LEU A 421 -47.17 -15.15 -39.25
N SER A 422 -46.71 -14.10 -38.60
CA SER A 422 -47.44 -13.37 -37.54
C SER A 422 -48.34 -12.27 -38.12
N GLN A 423 -49.27 -11.75 -37.32
CA GLN A 423 -50.11 -10.61 -37.70
C GLN A 423 -49.26 -9.35 -37.89
N GLU A 424 -48.24 -9.16 -37.05
CA GLU A 424 -47.30 -8.03 -37.15
C GLU A 424 -46.46 -8.09 -38.44
N ASP A 425 -46.09 -9.29 -38.89
CA ASP A 425 -45.40 -9.46 -40.15
C ASP A 425 -46.28 -9.06 -41.34
N ILE A 426 -47.57 -9.40 -41.31
CA ILE A 426 -48.50 -8.98 -42.35
C ILE A 426 -48.64 -7.47 -42.38
N GLU A 427 -48.78 -6.80 -41.22
CA GLU A 427 -48.87 -5.34 -41.15
C GLU A 427 -47.60 -4.70 -41.72
N ARG A 428 -46.42 -5.19 -41.37
CA ARG A 428 -45.16 -4.75 -41.90
C ARG A 428 -45.03 -4.93 -43.41
N LEU A 429 -45.60 -6.04 -43.96
CA LEU A 429 -45.62 -6.26 -45.39
C LEU A 429 -46.52 -5.29 -46.13
N LEU A 430 -47.64 -4.90 -45.52
CA LEU A 430 -48.57 -3.93 -46.12
C LEU A 430 -48.03 -2.46 -46.13
N GLU A 431 -47.04 -2.19 -45.26
CA GLU A 431 -46.35 -0.90 -45.20
C GLU A 431 -45.18 -0.77 -46.23
N ILE A 432 -44.94 -1.78 -47.03
CA ILE A 432 -43.84 -1.78 -48.02
C ILE A 432 -44.03 -0.67 -49.04
N ARG A 433 -43.06 0.22 -49.14
CA ARG A 433 -43.06 1.29 -50.13
C ARG A 433 -42.92 0.77 -51.54
N ILE A 434 -43.67 1.32 -52.49
CA ILE A 434 -43.67 0.93 -53.93
C ILE A 434 -42.26 0.93 -54.54
N LYS A 435 -41.36 1.81 -54.10
CA LYS A 435 -39.95 1.86 -54.55
C LYS A 435 -39.23 0.52 -54.38
N ARG A 436 -39.58 -0.28 -53.35
CA ARG A 436 -38.92 -1.59 -53.06
C ARG A 436 -39.34 -2.72 -54.05
N ILE A 437 -40.31 -2.48 -54.91
CA ILE A 437 -40.80 -3.42 -55.90
C ILE A 437 -39.91 -3.39 -57.18
N SER A 438 -38.97 -2.46 -57.30
CA SER A 438 -38.08 -2.35 -58.46
C SER A 438 -37.07 -3.50 -58.51
N GLN A 439 -36.68 -3.92 -59.73
CA GLN A 439 -35.66 -4.98 -59.92
C GLN A 439 -34.35 -4.66 -59.18
N PHE A 440 -33.96 -3.42 -59.16
CA PHE A 440 -32.73 -2.97 -58.47
C PHE A 440 -32.82 -3.24 -56.96
N ASP A 441 -33.98 -2.99 -56.33
CA ASP A 441 -34.15 -3.24 -54.89
C ASP A 441 -34.30 -4.75 -54.59
N ILE A 442 -34.85 -5.56 -55.48
CA ILE A 442 -34.92 -7.03 -55.39
C ILE A 442 -33.48 -7.62 -55.35
N ASP A 443 -32.61 -7.21 -56.24
CA ASP A 443 -31.23 -7.71 -56.29
C ASP A 443 -30.44 -7.27 -55.06
N ARG A 444 -30.69 -6.07 -54.56
CA ARG A 444 -30.13 -5.61 -53.31
C ARG A 444 -30.61 -6.42 -52.09
N GLN A 445 -31.89 -6.78 -52.03
CA GLN A 445 -32.45 -7.65 -50.96
C GLN A 445 -31.83 -9.07 -51.01
N ARG A 446 -31.67 -9.65 -52.21
CA ARG A 446 -31.00 -10.96 -52.37
C ARG A 446 -29.56 -10.92 -51.86
N LYS A 447 -28.83 -9.82 -52.09
CA LYS A 447 -27.46 -9.65 -51.59
C LYS A 447 -27.48 -9.52 -50.03
N GLU A 448 -28.40 -8.74 -49.50
CA GLU A 448 -28.54 -8.59 -48.05
C GLU A 448 -28.88 -9.93 -47.36
N ILE A 449 -29.78 -10.73 -47.93
CA ILE A 449 -30.09 -12.07 -47.40
C ILE A 449 -28.86 -12.98 -47.41
N LYS A 450 -28.05 -12.97 -48.46
CA LYS A 450 -26.79 -13.72 -48.47
C LYS A 450 -25.81 -13.29 -47.38
N GLU A 451 -25.68 -11.97 -47.15
CA GLU A 451 -24.82 -11.42 -46.11
C GLU A 451 -25.32 -11.81 -44.72
N ILE A 452 -26.66 -11.75 -44.48
CA ILE A 452 -27.27 -12.22 -43.21
C ILE A 452 -27.01 -13.71 -42.99
N ASN A 453 -27.19 -14.53 -44.00
CA ASN A 453 -26.95 -15.98 -43.88
C ASN A 453 -25.46 -16.29 -43.62
N SER A 454 -24.54 -15.53 -44.18
CA SER A 454 -23.11 -15.64 -43.86
C SER A 454 -22.85 -15.27 -42.39
N SER A 455 -23.45 -14.18 -41.95
CA SER A 455 -23.33 -13.72 -40.53
C SER A 455 -23.89 -14.76 -39.57
N ILE A 456 -25.06 -15.37 -39.88
CA ILE A 456 -25.64 -16.45 -39.04
C ILE A 456 -24.66 -17.64 -38.95
N LYS A 457 -24.08 -18.06 -40.08
CA LYS A 457 -23.08 -19.15 -40.07
C LYS A 457 -21.87 -18.83 -39.23
N ASP A 458 -21.38 -17.58 -39.29
CA ASP A 458 -20.24 -17.11 -38.49
C ASP A 458 -20.58 -17.11 -36.99
N VAL A 459 -21.77 -16.63 -36.60
CA VAL A 459 -22.26 -16.68 -35.22
C VAL A 459 -22.40 -18.12 -34.74
N GLN A 460 -23.01 -19.01 -35.56
CA GLN A 460 -23.11 -20.43 -35.25
C GLN A 460 -21.77 -21.14 -35.08
N LYS A 461 -20.75 -20.74 -35.87
CA LYS A 461 -19.37 -21.24 -35.70
C LYS A 461 -18.79 -20.83 -34.37
N LYS A 462 -18.99 -19.56 -33.96
CA LYS A 462 -18.55 -19.05 -32.66
C LYS A 462 -19.28 -19.73 -31.49
N LEU A 463 -20.59 -20.00 -31.61
CA LEU A 463 -21.37 -20.70 -30.62
C LEU A 463 -20.98 -22.18 -30.45
N LYS A 464 -20.43 -22.83 -31.51
CA LYS A 464 -19.91 -24.21 -31.40
C LYS A 464 -18.60 -24.29 -30.61
N ASP A 465 -17.83 -23.21 -30.57
CA ASP A 465 -16.57 -23.12 -29.81
C ASP A 465 -16.50 -21.76 -29.09
N THR A 466 -17.31 -21.62 -28.03
CA THR A 466 -17.39 -20.41 -27.21
C THR A 466 -16.09 -20.14 -26.47
N VAL A 467 -15.38 -21.20 -26.06
CA VAL A 467 -14.06 -21.09 -25.40
C VAL A 467 -13.02 -20.54 -26.36
N GLY A 468 -12.91 -21.08 -27.57
CA GLY A 468 -12.01 -20.57 -28.61
C GLY A 468 -12.36 -19.14 -29.00
N PHE A 469 -13.64 -18.80 -29.12
CA PHE A 469 -14.08 -17.43 -29.37
C PHE A 469 -13.67 -16.47 -28.22
N THR A 470 -13.85 -16.90 -26.96
CA THR A 470 -13.43 -16.11 -25.78
C THR A 470 -11.91 -15.84 -25.80
N ILE A 471 -11.10 -16.84 -26.17
CA ILE A 471 -9.66 -16.67 -26.29
C ILE A 471 -9.32 -15.61 -27.37
N ILE A 472 -10.00 -15.65 -28.53
CA ILE A 472 -9.82 -14.67 -29.61
C ILE A 472 -10.25 -13.27 -29.13
N TYR A 473 -11.34 -13.15 -28.40
CA TYR A 473 -11.80 -11.89 -27.80
C TYR A 473 -10.75 -11.29 -26.87
N LEU A 474 -10.20 -12.09 -25.95
CA LEU A 474 -9.12 -11.65 -25.04
C LEU A 474 -7.85 -11.26 -25.79
N ASP A 475 -7.49 -11.96 -26.89
CA ASP A 475 -6.35 -11.60 -27.73
C ASP A 475 -6.56 -10.26 -28.45
N ASN A 476 -7.76 -9.99 -28.91
CA ASN A 476 -8.11 -8.72 -29.54
C ASN A 476 -8.01 -7.55 -28.55
N LEU A 477 -8.47 -7.72 -27.29
CA LEU A 477 -8.30 -6.74 -26.22
C LEU A 477 -6.83 -6.49 -25.91
N LEU A 478 -6.03 -7.55 -25.78
CA LEU A 478 -4.58 -7.44 -25.56
C LEU A 478 -3.87 -6.70 -26.70
N LYS A 479 -4.23 -7.00 -27.95
CA LYS A 479 -3.65 -6.34 -29.13
C LYS A 479 -4.04 -4.86 -29.21
N LYS A 480 -5.28 -4.53 -28.86
CA LYS A 480 -5.84 -3.17 -28.97
C LYS A 480 -5.34 -2.25 -27.84
N TYR A 481 -5.34 -2.76 -26.60
CA TYR A 481 -5.12 -1.93 -25.41
C TYR A 481 -3.83 -2.26 -24.65
N GLY A 482 -3.25 -3.44 -24.84
CA GLY A 482 -2.18 -3.94 -23.98
C GLY A 482 -0.93 -3.06 -23.91
N ARG A 483 -0.65 -2.28 -24.98
CA ARG A 483 0.50 -1.36 -25.01
C ARG A 483 0.39 -0.22 -23.96
N ASN A 484 -0.83 0.12 -23.56
CA ASN A 484 -1.09 1.21 -22.62
C ASN A 484 -0.87 0.81 -21.16
N TYR A 485 -0.76 -0.50 -20.89
CA TYR A 485 -0.71 -1.05 -19.52
C TYR A 485 0.54 -1.93 -19.31
N PRO A 486 1.76 -1.36 -19.39
CA PRO A 486 2.96 -2.08 -19.00
C PRO A 486 2.96 -2.33 -17.50
N ARG A 487 3.63 -3.40 -17.03
CA ARG A 487 3.86 -3.63 -15.62
C ARG A 487 4.75 -2.53 -15.05
N ARG A 488 4.39 -2.00 -13.88
CA ARG A 488 5.12 -0.93 -13.19
C ARG A 488 5.89 -1.45 -11.97
N THR A 489 5.30 -2.34 -11.19
CA THR A 489 5.90 -2.85 -9.94
C THR A 489 6.92 -3.95 -10.23
N THR A 490 8.13 -3.84 -9.66
CA THR A 490 9.19 -4.85 -9.74
C THR A 490 9.02 -5.87 -8.63
N ILE A 491 9.09 -7.17 -8.96
CA ILE A 491 8.99 -8.25 -7.98
C ILE A 491 10.40 -8.64 -7.54
N GLU A 492 10.67 -8.56 -6.23
CA GLU A 492 11.95 -8.92 -5.63
C GLU A 492 11.74 -9.57 -4.25
N THR A 493 12.70 -10.43 -3.86
CA THR A 493 12.73 -10.97 -2.50
C THR A 493 13.58 -10.09 -1.61
N PHE A 494 13.00 -9.58 -0.52
CA PHE A 494 13.71 -8.66 0.35
C PHE A 494 14.52 -9.38 1.42
N THR A 495 15.78 -8.97 1.58
CA THR A 495 16.53 -9.31 2.77
C THR A 495 15.94 -8.58 3.97
N GLU A 496 15.70 -9.31 5.06
CA GLU A 496 15.14 -8.76 6.29
C GLU A 496 16.10 -7.74 6.92
N VAL A 497 15.69 -6.48 6.94
CA VAL A 497 16.42 -5.41 7.62
C VAL A 497 15.96 -5.36 9.09
N LYS A 498 16.79 -5.90 10.00
CA LYS A 498 16.50 -5.84 11.44
C LYS A 498 16.81 -4.42 11.96
N ALA A 499 15.81 -3.66 12.32
CA ALA A 499 15.92 -2.30 12.85
C ALA A 499 17.03 -2.15 13.91
N ARG A 500 17.16 -3.12 14.82
CA ARG A 500 18.21 -3.14 15.85
C ARG A 500 19.64 -3.18 15.29
N LYS A 501 19.86 -3.80 14.10
CA LYS A 501 21.20 -3.89 13.51
C LYS A 501 21.60 -2.63 12.76
N VAL A 502 20.62 -1.85 12.34
CA VAL A 502 20.80 -0.64 11.51
C VAL A 502 20.70 0.63 12.35
N ALA A 503 20.13 0.53 13.56
CA ALA A 503 19.99 1.65 14.48
C ALA A 503 21.36 2.26 14.82
N LEU A 504 21.47 3.57 14.62
CA LEU A 504 22.65 4.34 15.00
C LEU A 504 22.80 4.35 16.52
N SER A 505 24.05 4.16 17.02
CA SER A 505 24.36 4.35 18.44
C SER A 505 24.55 5.84 18.73
N ASN A 506 23.45 6.59 18.69
CA ASN A 506 23.43 8.06 18.77
C ASN A 506 23.04 8.58 20.16
N LEU A 507 22.67 7.70 21.07
CA LEU A 507 22.33 8.04 22.44
C LEU A 507 23.52 7.75 23.34
N THR A 508 23.86 8.71 24.21
CA THR A 508 24.81 8.53 25.31
C THR A 508 24.02 8.53 26.62
N VAL A 509 23.94 7.36 27.24
CA VAL A 509 23.31 7.22 28.56
C VAL A 509 24.38 7.47 29.63
N GLY A 510 24.17 8.50 30.45
CA GLY A 510 25.00 8.83 31.57
C GLY A 510 24.50 8.18 32.86
N TYR A 511 25.40 7.73 33.74
CA TYR A 511 25.11 7.39 35.12
C TYR A 511 25.85 8.35 36.05
N HIS A 512 25.16 8.93 37.01
CA HIS A 512 25.71 9.83 38.01
C HIS A 512 25.54 9.19 39.39
N ARG A 513 26.67 8.86 40.04
CA ARG A 513 26.69 8.09 41.28
C ARG A 513 26.09 8.82 42.46
N GLU A 514 26.36 10.14 42.61
CA GLU A 514 25.85 10.90 43.73
C GLU A 514 24.34 11.04 43.74
N THR A 515 23.72 11.13 42.57
CA THR A 515 22.26 11.24 42.43
C THR A 515 21.56 9.91 42.24
N GLY A 516 22.31 8.84 41.90
CA GLY A 516 21.76 7.51 41.55
C GLY A 516 20.93 7.50 40.27
N LEU A 517 21.13 8.50 39.38
CA LEU A 517 20.34 8.67 38.15
C LEU A 517 21.06 8.10 36.94
N LEU A 518 20.29 7.40 36.11
CA LEU A 518 20.70 6.87 34.81
C LEU A 518 19.79 7.39 33.71
N GLY A 519 20.32 7.86 32.59
CA GLY A 519 19.50 8.28 31.45
C GLY A 519 20.27 9.09 30.43
N TYR A 520 19.67 9.29 29.21
CA TYR A 520 20.31 10.08 28.17
C TYR A 520 20.14 11.60 28.40
N HIS A 521 19.29 12.00 29.33
CA HIS A 521 19.22 13.39 29.84
C HIS A 521 20.19 13.67 31.00
N VAL A 522 20.96 12.70 31.45
CA VAL A 522 22.02 12.88 32.45
C VAL A 522 23.32 13.20 31.70
N LYS A 523 23.63 14.48 31.45
CA LYS A 523 24.70 14.91 30.54
C LYS A 523 25.92 15.51 31.21
N THR A 524 25.82 15.95 32.47
CA THR A 524 26.90 16.61 33.19
C THR A 524 27.49 15.70 34.25
N ASP A 525 28.85 15.64 34.30
CA ASP A 525 29.64 14.94 35.32
C ASP A 525 29.25 13.47 35.57
N CYS A 526 29.07 12.73 34.48
CA CYS A 526 28.71 11.30 34.56
C CYS A 526 29.90 10.44 34.95
N ASP A 527 29.74 9.60 35.95
CA ASP A 527 30.73 8.57 36.34
C ASP A 527 30.91 7.49 35.26
N MET A 528 29.85 7.21 34.49
CA MET A 528 29.87 6.28 33.38
C MET A 528 29.04 6.84 32.21
N ALA A 529 29.57 6.68 30.99
CA ALA A 529 28.88 7.06 29.76
C ALA A 529 28.80 5.85 28.82
N ILE A 530 27.60 5.51 28.36
CA ILE A 530 27.32 4.32 27.58
C ILE A 530 26.74 4.77 26.24
N SER A 531 27.45 4.51 25.14
CA SER A 531 26.93 4.76 23.79
C SER A 531 26.02 3.62 23.36
N CYS A 532 24.76 3.94 23.03
CA CYS A 532 23.73 2.97 22.68
C CYS A 532 22.69 3.53 21.71
N SER A 533 21.84 2.67 21.19
CA SER A 533 20.63 3.02 20.44
C SER A 533 19.40 2.87 21.31
N GLU A 534 18.25 3.43 20.91
CA GLU A 534 16.97 3.28 21.64
C GLU A 534 16.51 1.81 21.77
N TYR A 535 17.01 0.92 20.91
CA TYR A 535 16.65 -0.51 20.89
C TYR A 535 17.56 -1.36 21.79
N ASP A 536 18.60 -0.78 22.36
CA ASP A 536 19.53 -1.47 23.24
C ASP A 536 18.94 -1.66 24.64
N LYS A 537 19.58 -2.52 25.40
CA LYS A 537 19.28 -2.73 26.81
C LYS A 537 20.56 -2.47 27.59
N ILE A 538 20.43 -1.88 28.75
CA ILE A 538 21.52 -1.58 29.64
C ILE A 538 21.49 -2.57 30.79
N LEU A 539 22.59 -3.30 30.99
CA LEU A 539 22.81 -4.14 32.15
C LEU A 539 23.48 -3.32 33.24
N LEU A 540 22.90 -3.33 34.41
CA LEU A 540 23.38 -2.69 35.62
C LEU A 540 23.84 -3.78 36.58
N ILE A 541 25.06 -3.65 37.13
CA ILE A 541 25.59 -4.57 38.15
C ILE A 541 25.96 -3.73 39.36
N HIS A 542 25.31 -4.01 40.48
CA HIS A 542 25.52 -3.34 41.74
C HIS A 542 26.73 -3.93 42.48
N LYS A 543 27.31 -3.14 43.41
CA LYS A 543 28.47 -3.53 44.17
C LYS A 543 28.23 -4.74 45.08
N ASP A 544 27.01 -4.96 45.49
CA ASP A 544 26.57 -6.12 46.31
C ASP A 544 26.31 -7.40 45.47
N GLY A 545 26.45 -7.34 44.13
CA GLY A 545 26.25 -8.43 43.20
C GLY A 545 24.82 -8.57 42.68
N ARG A 546 23.90 -7.68 43.01
CA ARG A 546 22.62 -7.57 42.30
C ARG A 546 22.87 -7.15 40.86
N TYR A 547 22.08 -7.65 39.94
CA TYR A 547 22.08 -7.15 38.56
C TYR A 547 20.66 -7.06 38.00
N LYS A 548 20.46 -6.08 37.12
CA LYS A 548 19.19 -5.78 36.49
C LYS A 548 19.42 -5.27 35.06
N ALA A 549 18.58 -5.66 34.13
CA ALA A 549 18.60 -5.09 32.79
C ALA A 549 17.40 -4.18 32.58
N VAL A 550 17.66 -2.98 32.06
CA VAL A 550 16.64 -1.94 31.78
C VAL A 550 16.66 -1.56 30.30
N LYS A 551 15.54 -1.07 29.78
CA LYS A 551 15.54 -0.37 28.49
C LYS A 551 16.35 0.92 28.63
N VAL A 552 16.80 1.49 27.51
CA VAL A 552 17.45 2.81 27.51
C VAL A 552 16.47 3.84 28.08
N PRO A 553 16.74 4.42 29.27
CA PRO A 553 15.80 5.33 29.92
C PRO A 553 16.08 6.79 29.58
N ASP A 554 15.03 7.62 29.62
CA ASP A 554 15.15 9.06 29.54
C ASP A 554 15.92 9.58 30.78
N LYS A 555 15.45 9.25 31.96
CA LYS A 555 16.03 9.52 33.26
C LYS A 555 15.33 8.70 34.32
N ILE A 556 16.03 7.74 34.92
CA ILE A 556 15.49 6.91 36.03
C ILE A 556 16.44 6.86 37.21
N PHE A 557 15.92 6.63 38.39
CA PHE A 557 16.72 6.33 39.56
C PHE A 557 17.03 4.83 39.61
N VAL A 558 18.34 4.47 39.73
CA VAL A 558 18.81 3.07 39.67
C VAL A 558 19.59 2.65 40.91
N ASP A 559 20.04 3.53 41.74
CA ASP A 559 20.78 3.40 42.98
C ASP A 559 22.15 4.10 42.90
N HIS A 560 22.81 4.32 44.09
CA HIS A 560 24.12 4.96 44.20
C HIS A 560 25.30 3.99 44.11
N ASP A 561 25.03 2.68 44.14
CA ASP A 561 26.03 1.62 44.31
C ASP A 561 26.30 0.81 43.02
N ILE A 562 25.98 1.35 41.86
CA ILE A 562 26.29 0.69 40.59
C ILE A 562 27.82 0.56 40.44
N TYR A 563 28.27 -0.68 40.31
CA TYR A 563 29.67 -1.01 40.05
C TYR A 563 30.02 -0.96 38.57
N TRP A 564 29.13 -1.49 37.73
CA TRP A 564 29.30 -1.54 36.28
C TRP A 564 27.96 -1.35 35.58
N ALA A 565 27.98 -0.55 34.53
CA ALA A 565 26.84 -0.38 33.65
C ALA A 565 27.31 -0.44 32.18
N GLY A 566 26.59 -1.14 31.33
CA GLY A 566 26.96 -1.27 29.93
C GLY A 566 25.85 -1.85 29.07
N LYS A 567 26.05 -1.72 27.75
CA LYS A 567 25.15 -2.27 26.75
C LYS A 567 25.16 -3.80 26.81
N VAL A 568 23.98 -4.41 26.72
CA VAL A 568 23.83 -5.86 26.65
C VAL A 568 24.23 -6.35 25.28
N GLU A 569 25.42 -6.95 25.16
CA GLU A 569 25.92 -7.64 23.97
C GLU A 569 25.92 -9.16 24.20
N GLY A 570 25.50 -9.93 23.17
CA GLY A 570 25.10 -11.34 23.35
C GLY A 570 26.19 -12.30 23.85
N LYS A 571 27.49 -11.93 23.86
CA LYS A 571 28.62 -12.81 24.26
C LYS A 571 29.70 -12.07 25.07
N THR A 572 29.36 -10.98 25.73
CA THR A 572 30.32 -10.29 26.59
C THR A 572 30.75 -11.21 27.75
N ILE A 573 32.07 -11.41 27.89
CA ILE A 573 32.65 -12.20 28.98
C ILE A 573 32.91 -11.26 30.16
N PHE A 574 32.44 -11.64 31.34
CA PHE A 574 32.64 -10.93 32.60
C PHE A 574 33.65 -11.70 33.46
N ASN A 575 34.68 -11.00 33.93
CA ASN A 575 35.73 -11.49 34.84
C ASN A 575 35.51 -10.85 36.20
N LEU A 576 35.10 -11.62 37.18
CA LEU A 576 34.64 -11.16 38.47
C LEU A 576 35.49 -11.73 39.62
N LEU A 577 35.95 -10.84 40.51
CA LEU A 577 36.41 -11.19 41.84
C LEU A 577 35.44 -10.59 42.86
N TYR A 578 34.93 -11.40 43.76
CA TYR A 578 34.07 -10.94 44.85
C TYR A 578 34.49 -11.52 46.20
N ARG A 579 34.25 -10.72 47.23
CA ARG A 579 34.48 -11.21 48.62
C ARG A 579 33.16 -11.82 49.12
N GLU A 580 33.26 -13.05 49.59
CA GLU A 580 32.13 -13.77 50.20
C GLU A 580 32.00 -13.37 51.65
N GLY A 581 30.77 -13.03 52.12
CA GLY A 581 30.54 -12.40 53.39
C GLY A 581 30.72 -13.29 54.60
N ASN A 582 30.48 -14.60 54.51
CA ASN A 582 30.62 -15.53 55.61
C ASN A 582 32.09 -15.89 55.87
N SER A 583 32.81 -16.28 54.82
CA SER A 583 34.21 -16.68 54.93
C SER A 583 35.19 -15.54 54.87
N SER A 584 34.77 -14.37 54.44
CA SER A 584 35.61 -13.21 54.14
C SER A 584 36.68 -13.48 53.11
N LEU A 585 36.61 -14.56 52.34
CA LEU A 585 37.54 -14.94 51.30
C LEU A 585 37.11 -14.45 49.93
N THR A 586 38.09 -14.31 49.05
CA THR A 586 37.86 -13.87 47.67
C THR A 586 37.64 -15.07 46.75
N TYR A 587 36.60 -15.00 45.92
CA TYR A 587 36.25 -15.96 44.90
C TYR A 587 36.41 -15.35 43.51
N ILE A 588 36.85 -16.18 42.56
CA ILE A 588 36.92 -15.83 41.14
C ILE A 588 35.83 -16.52 40.37
N LYS A 589 35.23 -15.76 39.47
CA LYS A 589 34.15 -16.21 38.62
C LYS A 589 34.27 -15.59 37.24
N ARG A 590 34.05 -16.41 36.21
CA ARG A 590 34.04 -15.98 34.83
C ARG A 590 32.72 -16.45 34.20
N PHE A 591 31.98 -15.57 33.57
CA PHE A 591 30.66 -15.87 32.99
C PHE A 591 30.38 -14.98 31.76
N THR A 592 29.48 -15.42 30.88
CA THR A 592 28.99 -14.63 29.76
C THR A 592 27.80 -13.76 30.20
N THR A 593 27.37 -12.86 29.35
CA THR A 593 26.16 -12.04 29.57
C THR A 593 25.07 -12.84 30.27
N PRO A 594 24.64 -12.45 31.49
CA PRO A 594 23.71 -13.23 32.29
C PRO A 594 22.31 -13.21 31.68
N LYS A 595 21.54 -14.26 31.94
CA LYS A 595 20.11 -14.32 31.59
C LYS A 595 19.33 -13.32 32.43
N PHE A 596 18.39 -12.61 31.80
CA PHE A 596 17.56 -11.62 32.50
C PHE A 596 16.17 -11.51 31.87
N ILE A 597 15.22 -11.08 32.71
CA ILE A 597 13.95 -10.49 32.31
C ILE A 597 14.09 -8.99 32.58
N LEU A 598 13.59 -8.13 31.70
CA LEU A 598 13.65 -6.69 31.89
C LEU A 598 13.03 -6.30 33.24
N ASP A 599 13.67 -5.37 33.91
CA ASP A 599 13.26 -4.78 35.19
C ASP A 599 13.21 -5.74 36.38
N LYS A 600 13.64 -7.00 36.21
CA LYS A 600 13.74 -7.97 37.29
C LYS A 600 15.17 -8.04 37.82
N GLU A 601 15.30 -8.07 39.17
CA GLU A 601 16.57 -8.19 39.84
C GLU A 601 17.01 -9.64 40.02
N TYR A 602 18.31 -9.88 39.92
CA TYR A 602 18.97 -11.15 40.07
C TYR A 602 20.27 -10.97 40.86
N HIS A 603 20.92 -12.08 41.25
CA HIS A 603 22.16 -12.06 42.03
C HIS A 603 23.27 -12.87 41.35
N LEU A 604 24.50 -12.31 41.28
CA LEU A 604 25.67 -13.00 40.78
C LEU A 604 26.29 -14.00 41.76
N PHE A 605 26.05 -13.80 43.06
CA PHE A 605 26.51 -14.65 44.12
C PHE A 605 25.52 -14.59 45.30
N PRO A 606 25.58 -15.52 46.29
CA PRO A 606 24.66 -15.51 47.43
C PRO A 606 24.65 -14.18 48.18
N LEU A 607 23.44 -13.69 48.43
CA LEU A 607 23.22 -12.38 49.10
C LEU A 607 23.68 -12.45 50.57
N HIS A 608 24.63 -11.61 50.92
CA HIS A 608 25.07 -11.43 52.31
C HIS A 608 25.54 -9.98 52.53
N LYS A 609 25.19 -9.33 53.61
CA LYS A 609 25.51 -7.92 53.91
C LYS A 609 27.00 -7.55 53.78
N LYS A 610 27.90 -8.51 53.94
CA LYS A 610 29.34 -8.32 53.85
C LYS A 610 29.96 -8.88 52.55
N SER A 611 29.15 -9.35 51.61
CA SER A 611 29.58 -9.74 50.24
C SER A 611 29.62 -8.55 49.31
N TRP A 612 30.67 -8.40 48.52
CA TRP A 612 30.79 -7.29 47.60
C TRP A 612 31.79 -7.58 46.48
N ILE A 613 31.57 -6.93 45.30
CA ILE A 613 32.45 -7.04 44.13
C ILE A 613 33.75 -6.27 44.42
N GLN A 614 34.87 -6.97 44.34
CA GLN A 614 36.18 -6.36 44.51
C GLN A 614 36.80 -5.94 43.17
N PHE A 615 36.50 -6.69 42.09
CA PHE A 615 36.97 -6.39 40.73
C PHE A 615 35.99 -6.98 39.72
N LEU A 616 35.67 -6.22 38.67
CA LEU A 616 34.86 -6.65 37.55
C LEU A 616 35.37 -6.00 36.29
N GLN A 617 35.67 -6.78 35.29
CA GLN A 617 36.05 -6.30 33.96
C GLN A 617 35.53 -7.22 32.86
N THR A 618 35.26 -6.66 31.71
CA THR A 618 34.75 -7.39 30.53
C THR A 618 35.84 -7.64 29.52
N GLY A 619 35.71 -8.75 28.78
CA GLY A 619 36.62 -9.14 27.69
C GLY A 619 37.49 -10.33 27.98
N GLU A 620 38.36 -10.70 27.04
CA GLU A 620 39.39 -11.72 27.10
C GLU A 620 40.75 -11.09 27.41
N GLY A 621 41.73 -11.85 27.86
CA GLY A 621 43.07 -11.34 28.15
C GLY A 621 43.16 -10.49 29.42
N VAL A 622 42.16 -10.51 30.29
CA VAL A 622 42.13 -9.68 31.49
C VAL A 622 43.10 -10.24 32.52
N ARG A 623 44.00 -9.38 33.01
CA ARG A 623 45.02 -9.66 34.00
C ARG A 623 44.90 -8.76 35.21
N ALA A 624 45.06 -9.30 36.42
CA ALA A 624 45.05 -8.52 37.64
C ALA A 624 46.22 -8.90 38.57
N ARG A 625 46.72 -7.91 39.28
CA ARG A 625 47.65 -8.10 40.40
C ARG A 625 46.86 -8.06 41.69
N ILE A 626 47.03 -9.10 42.48
CA ILE A 626 46.35 -9.29 43.76
C ILE A 626 47.37 -9.16 44.87
N ASP A 627 47.22 -8.19 45.73
CA ASP A 627 48.03 -7.99 46.91
C ASP A 627 47.28 -8.51 48.15
N PHE A 628 47.92 -9.40 48.88
CA PHE A 628 47.36 -10.02 50.09
C PHE A 628 47.74 -9.25 51.32
N VAL A 629 46.95 -9.40 52.38
CA VAL A 629 47.28 -8.88 53.70
C VAL A 629 48.57 -9.55 54.20
N ALA A 630 49.59 -8.74 54.55
CA ALA A 630 50.89 -9.22 55.00
C ALA A 630 50.72 -9.93 56.36
N THR A 631 51.34 -11.12 56.50
CA THR A 631 51.43 -11.86 57.77
C THR A 631 52.88 -12.14 58.09
N LYS A 632 53.25 -12.22 59.38
CA LYS A 632 54.63 -12.40 59.82
C LYS A 632 55.35 -13.65 59.27
N ARG A 633 54.62 -14.59 58.61
CA ARG A 633 55.12 -15.86 58.12
C ARG A 633 55.18 -15.99 56.58
N THR A 634 54.82 -14.98 55.79
CA THR A 634 54.72 -15.11 54.34
C THR A 634 55.66 -14.17 53.60
N LYS A 635 56.49 -14.75 52.72
CA LYS A 635 57.45 -14.00 51.85
C LYS A 635 56.79 -13.36 50.61
N ILE A 636 55.72 -13.97 50.04
CA ILE A 636 55.05 -13.50 48.81
C ILE A 636 53.78 -12.77 49.18
N ASN A 637 53.73 -11.49 48.99
CA ASN A 637 52.53 -10.63 49.31
C ASN A 637 51.71 -10.23 48.09
N SER A 638 52.13 -10.59 46.85
CA SER A 638 51.39 -10.29 45.62
C SER A 638 51.36 -11.51 44.71
N GLN A 639 50.33 -11.66 43.90
CA GLN A 639 50.14 -12.71 42.89
C GLN A 639 49.61 -12.06 41.62
N ARG A 640 50.10 -12.47 40.45
CA ARG A 640 49.48 -12.14 39.15
C ARG A 640 48.42 -13.17 38.87
N LEU A 641 47.31 -12.74 38.33
CA LEU A 641 46.17 -13.53 37.99
C LEU A 641 45.82 -13.29 36.53
N GLU A 642 45.73 -14.38 35.76
CA GLU A 642 45.19 -14.38 34.40
C GLU A 642 43.79 -14.99 34.43
N PHE A 643 42.78 -14.25 34.01
CA PHE A 643 41.41 -14.75 34.10
C PHE A 643 41.15 -15.84 33.06
N ASP A 644 41.87 -15.89 31.96
CA ASP A 644 41.68 -16.88 30.88
C ASP A 644 42.03 -18.30 31.31
N GLU A 645 42.77 -18.49 32.39
CA GLU A 645 43.02 -19.81 33.00
C GLU A 645 41.76 -20.39 33.68
N TYR A 646 40.70 -19.62 33.83
CA TYR A 646 39.48 -20.03 34.50
C TYR A 646 38.34 -20.25 33.50
N LEU A 647 37.65 -21.39 33.65
CA LEU A 647 36.53 -21.76 32.78
C LEU A 647 35.35 -20.79 32.93
N ILE A 648 34.78 -20.45 31.80
CA ILE A 648 33.50 -19.70 31.76
C ILE A 648 32.40 -20.64 32.23
N LYS A 649 31.67 -20.22 33.27
CA LYS A 649 30.56 -20.97 33.89
C LYS A 649 29.26 -20.11 33.83
N ASN A 650 28.17 -20.73 34.28
CA ASN A 650 26.89 -20.03 34.37
C ASN A 650 26.96 -18.90 35.41
N GLU A 651 26.17 -17.86 35.23
CA GLU A 651 26.02 -16.67 36.11
C GLU A 651 25.60 -17.07 37.56
N SER A 652 24.92 -18.19 37.74
CA SER A 652 24.49 -18.69 39.06
C SER A 652 25.59 -19.47 39.83
N ALA A 653 26.71 -19.79 39.17
CA ALA A 653 27.80 -20.55 39.82
C ALA A 653 28.49 -19.70 40.90
N ILE A 654 28.84 -20.29 42.04
CA ILE A 654 29.53 -19.60 43.15
C ILE A 654 30.95 -19.16 42.74
N GLY A 655 31.58 -19.83 41.82
CA GLY A 655 32.97 -19.57 41.44
C GLY A 655 33.97 -20.43 42.17
N LYS A 656 35.28 -20.19 41.95
CA LYS A 656 36.39 -20.91 42.61
C LYS A 656 37.01 -19.98 43.65
N ARG A 657 37.28 -20.52 44.83
CA ARG A 657 38.04 -19.78 45.85
C ARG A 657 39.43 -19.46 45.34
N LEU A 658 39.82 -18.19 45.37
CA LEU A 658 41.07 -17.71 44.84
C LEU A 658 42.26 -18.08 45.77
N SER A 659 42.12 -17.83 47.06
CA SER A 659 43.15 -18.08 48.10
C SER A 659 42.49 -18.26 49.47
N THR A 660 43.21 -18.84 50.38
CA THR A 660 42.87 -18.89 51.82
C THR A 660 43.27 -17.61 52.57
N ARG A 661 43.91 -16.64 51.87
CA ARG A 661 44.40 -15.39 52.44
C ARG A 661 43.44 -14.25 52.09
N ASN A 662 43.36 -13.28 52.98
CA ASN A 662 42.58 -12.05 52.73
C ASN A 662 43.29 -11.17 51.71
N VAL A 663 42.57 -10.71 50.70
CA VAL A 663 43.01 -9.77 49.69
C VAL A 663 42.98 -8.34 50.26
N ARG A 664 44.11 -7.63 50.15
CA ARG A 664 44.26 -6.23 50.55
C ARG A 664 43.85 -5.29 49.43
N ARG A 665 44.37 -5.52 48.20
CA ARG A 665 44.16 -4.67 47.04
C ARG A 665 44.17 -5.52 45.77
N ILE A 666 43.37 -5.15 44.77
CA ILE A 666 43.38 -5.67 43.41
C ILE A 666 43.66 -4.49 42.48
N SER A 667 44.60 -4.66 41.57
CA SER A 667 44.89 -3.67 40.53
C SER A 667 44.93 -4.36 39.17
N GLU A 668 44.36 -3.74 38.18
CA GLU A 668 44.43 -4.17 36.79
C GLU A 668 45.87 -4.09 36.27
N LEU A 669 46.29 -5.07 35.47
CA LEU A 669 47.54 -5.02 34.75
C LEU A 669 47.20 -4.75 33.27
N SER A 670 47.59 -3.55 32.77
CA SER A 670 47.43 -3.23 31.35
C SER A 670 48.19 -4.22 30.48
N VAL A 671 47.58 -4.70 29.43
CA VAL A 671 48.25 -5.44 28.36
C VAL A 671 49.14 -4.45 27.64
N LYS A 672 50.45 -4.45 27.89
CA LYS A 672 51.41 -3.84 26.98
C LYS A 672 51.30 -4.63 25.67
N THR A 673 51.04 -3.91 24.60
CA THR A 673 51.07 -4.40 23.23
C THR A 673 52.35 -5.19 23.03
N ALA A 674 52.23 -6.48 22.62
CA ALA A 674 53.35 -7.34 22.31
C ALA A 674 54.08 -6.86 21.06
N GLU A 675 55.04 -5.93 21.22
CA GLU A 675 56.11 -5.61 20.29
C GLU A 675 57.18 -4.86 21.07
N GLN A 676 57.93 -5.61 21.90
CA GLN A 676 59.31 -5.37 22.25
C GLN A 676 59.83 -6.60 22.94
N GLN A 677 60.73 -7.25 22.23
CA GLN A 677 61.39 -8.51 22.51
C GLN A 677 62.31 -8.43 23.75
N ASP A 678 62.43 -9.60 24.36
CA ASP A 678 63.41 -9.93 25.41
C ASP A 678 64.83 -9.57 25.04
N GLU A 679 65.49 -8.81 25.90
CA GLU A 679 66.94 -8.92 26.15
C GLU A 679 67.19 -8.94 27.66
N PRO A 680 68.16 -9.78 28.17
CA PRO A 680 68.36 -10.03 29.59
C PRO A 680 69.25 -8.97 30.22
N GLU A 681 68.81 -8.49 31.37
CA GLU A 681 69.61 -7.63 32.26
C GLU A 681 70.81 -8.35 32.81
N THR A 682 72.02 -7.95 32.45
CA THR A 682 73.25 -8.13 33.23
C THR A 682 73.63 -6.81 33.89
N GLU A 683 73.83 -6.89 35.22
CA GLU A 683 74.36 -5.86 36.09
C GLU A 683 75.74 -5.37 35.60
N THR A 684 75.99 -4.05 35.61
CA THR A 684 77.11 -3.44 36.38
C THR A 684 77.14 -1.94 36.27
N GLU A 685 77.21 -1.36 37.43
CA GLU A 685 77.81 -0.15 37.95
C GLU A 685 78.34 1.01 37.09
N LYS A 686 77.94 2.16 37.60
CA LYS A 686 78.65 3.38 37.91
C LYS A 686 79.15 4.35 36.82
N LYS A 687 78.72 5.58 37.11
CA LYS A 687 79.39 6.84 37.10
C LYS A 687 79.59 7.69 35.87
N GLU A 688 79.17 8.92 36.14
CA GLU A 688 79.71 10.22 35.85
C GLU A 688 79.55 10.93 34.50
N THR A 689 78.81 11.98 34.62
CA THR A 689 79.09 13.40 34.28
C THR A 689 79.44 13.82 32.85
N VAL A 690 78.71 14.88 32.47
CA VAL A 690 79.18 16.15 31.83
C VAL A 690 79.03 16.31 30.31
N SER A 691 78.21 17.26 30.03
CA SER A 691 78.31 18.36 29.04
C SER A 691 78.07 18.12 27.56
N ARG A 692 77.09 18.89 27.15
CA ARG A 692 77.11 19.91 26.06
C ARG A 692 77.42 19.52 24.63
N GLU A 693 76.47 20.05 23.87
CA GLU A 693 76.61 20.77 22.60
C GLU A 693 76.64 19.97 21.30
N ASN A 694 75.76 20.42 20.52
CA ASN A 694 75.77 20.75 19.10
C ASN A 694 74.91 19.95 18.15
N GLN A 695 73.86 20.60 17.76
CA GLN A 695 73.31 20.50 16.39
C GLN A 695 74.43 20.90 15.39
N PRO A 696 74.40 20.67 14.08
CA PRO A 696 73.36 20.67 13.10
C PRO A 696 73.65 19.73 11.87
N PRO A 697 73.17 20.00 10.65
CA PRO A 697 71.85 20.25 10.12
C PRO A 697 71.46 19.31 8.92
N ALA A 698 70.30 19.55 8.41
CA ALA A 698 69.76 18.92 7.18
C ALA A 698 70.53 19.39 5.92
N PRO A 699 70.41 18.62 4.82
CA PRO A 699 70.70 19.28 3.52
C PRO A 699 69.40 19.28 2.63
N GLU A 700 69.34 20.49 2.03
CA GLU A 700 68.39 20.96 1.04
C GLU A 700 68.39 20.19 -0.27
N VAL A 701 67.24 20.26 -0.89
CA VAL A 701 66.96 19.97 -2.29
C VAL A 701 67.47 21.11 -3.18
N LYS A 702 68.13 20.80 -4.27
CA LYS A 702 68.39 21.73 -5.36
C LYS A 702 67.54 21.47 -6.57
N GLN A 703 66.91 22.53 -7.00
CA GLN A 703 66.18 22.71 -8.27
C GLN A 703 67.14 22.94 -9.43
N VAL A 704 66.55 22.66 -10.65
CA VAL A 704 66.66 23.43 -11.92
C VAL A 704 67.80 23.00 -12.88
N PRO A 705 67.74 23.20 -14.23
CA PRO A 705 66.75 23.85 -15.09
C PRO A 705 66.40 23.16 -16.44
N ALA A 706 65.44 23.82 -17.11
CA ALA A 706 64.88 23.64 -18.43
C ALA A 706 65.84 23.92 -19.62
N ARG A 707 65.46 23.37 -20.79
CA ARG A 707 65.53 23.89 -22.19
C ARG A 707 65.31 22.69 -23.12
N GLY A 708 64.55 22.72 -24.18
CA GLY A 708 63.86 23.72 -24.94
C GLY A 708 63.51 23.16 -26.32
N LYS A 709 62.47 23.76 -26.91
CA LYS A 709 62.19 23.85 -28.34
C LYS A 709 61.57 22.66 -29.12
N GLY A 710 60.39 22.90 -29.58
CA GLY A 710 60.12 22.89 -31.02
C GLY A 710 58.76 22.28 -31.42
N GLY A 711 57.94 23.13 -32.04
CA GLY A 711 57.16 22.81 -33.20
C GLY A 711 55.66 22.59 -33.03
N LYS A 712 54.92 23.63 -33.25
CA LYS A 712 53.67 23.82 -34.02
C LYS A 712 52.90 22.57 -34.45
N GLU A 713 51.62 22.55 -34.12
CA GLU A 713 50.50 22.68 -35.07
C GLU A 713 49.15 22.55 -34.34
N GLU A 714 48.35 23.62 -34.45
CA GLU A 714 46.90 23.58 -34.28
C GLU A 714 46.27 22.84 -35.46
N PRO A 715 45.14 22.20 -35.29
CA PRO A 715 43.99 22.63 -36.09
C PRO A 715 42.64 22.71 -35.32
N ASP A 716 41.98 23.79 -35.68
CA ASP A 716 40.58 24.05 -35.94
C ASP A 716 39.45 23.58 -34.94
N ALA A 717 38.79 24.58 -34.45
CA ALA A 717 37.46 24.55 -33.89
C ALA A 717 36.36 24.30 -34.96
N PRO A 718 35.33 23.56 -34.73
CA PRO A 718 34.12 23.57 -35.53
C PRO A 718 33.07 24.60 -35.05
N PRO A 719 32.15 25.03 -35.95
CA PRO A 719 31.45 26.30 -35.88
C PRO A 719 30.18 26.32 -35.04
N ASN A 720 29.86 27.52 -34.57
CA ASN A 720 28.65 27.97 -33.92
C ASN A 720 27.35 27.47 -34.53
N LYS A 721 26.43 26.98 -33.70
CA LYS A 721 25.00 26.89 -34.04
C LYS A 721 24.28 28.17 -33.52
N PRO A 722 23.31 28.66 -34.31
CA PRO A 722 22.65 29.93 -34.04
C PRO A 722 21.57 29.82 -32.93
N SER A 723 21.45 30.88 -32.16
CA SER A 723 20.40 31.14 -31.15
C SER A 723 19.02 31.28 -31.79
N PRO A 724 17.95 30.85 -31.13
CA PRO A 724 16.60 31.12 -31.58
C PRO A 724 16.13 32.55 -31.27
N PRO A 725 15.21 33.11 -32.05
CA PRO A 725 14.85 34.53 -31.97
C PRO A 725 13.91 34.86 -30.80
N GLU A 726 14.14 36.02 -30.21
CA GLU A 726 13.29 36.69 -29.23
C GLU A 726 11.88 36.89 -29.77
N SER A 727 10.85 36.47 -29.01
CA SER A 727 9.48 36.83 -29.25
C SER A 727 9.16 38.15 -28.52
N LYS A 728 8.81 39.12 -29.31
CA LYS A 728 8.32 40.47 -28.90
C LYS A 728 7.01 40.35 -28.13
N GLN A 729 6.90 41.05 -27.01
CA GLN A 729 5.68 41.42 -26.32
C GLN A 729 4.83 42.37 -27.16
N PRO A 730 3.52 42.28 -27.20
CA PRO A 730 2.68 43.35 -27.66
C PRO A 730 2.32 44.31 -26.50
N ALA A 731 2.38 45.59 -26.83
CA ALA A 731 2.05 46.75 -26.00
C ALA A 731 0.53 46.87 -25.75
N PRO A 732 0.09 47.66 -24.77
CA PRO A 732 -1.32 47.80 -24.37
C PRO A 732 -2.09 48.73 -25.33
N LEU A 733 -3.34 48.37 -25.62
CA LEU A 733 -4.28 49.18 -26.37
C LEU A 733 -5.11 50.04 -25.40
N GLU A 734 -5.15 51.29 -25.71
CA GLU A 734 -5.89 52.39 -25.09
C GLU A 734 -7.42 52.20 -25.17
N GLU A 735 -8.09 52.71 -24.15
CA GLU A 735 -9.51 52.97 -24.07
C GLU A 735 -9.97 53.99 -25.13
N SER A 736 -11.07 53.71 -25.78
CA SER A 736 -11.93 54.79 -26.33
C SER A 736 -13.39 54.42 -26.09
N GLY A 737 -14.03 55.26 -25.34
CA GLY A 737 -15.46 55.17 -24.99
C GLY A 737 -16.39 55.38 -26.17
N ASN A 738 -17.59 54.91 -26.01
CA ASN A 738 -18.77 55.59 -26.45
C ASN A 738 -20.03 55.16 -25.68
N ASP A 739 -20.65 56.14 -25.06
CA ASP A 739 -21.98 56.12 -24.48
C ASP A 739 -23.04 55.78 -25.51
N GLN A 740 -24.07 55.03 -25.12
CA GLN A 740 -25.51 55.41 -25.30
C GLN A 740 -26.44 54.37 -24.65
N GLN A 741 -27.04 54.79 -23.56
CA GLN A 741 -28.47 54.70 -23.17
C GLN A 741 -29.28 53.44 -23.60
N SER A 742 -29.79 52.68 -22.60
CA SER A 742 -31.26 52.62 -22.40
C SER A 742 -31.60 52.08 -21.00
N ASP A 743 -32.27 52.95 -20.22
CA ASP A 743 -33.07 52.63 -19.04
C ASP A 743 -34.16 51.60 -19.38
N ALA A 744 -34.27 50.57 -18.52
CA ALA A 744 -35.53 49.99 -18.05
C ALA A 744 -35.27 48.69 -17.25
N ALA A 745 -35.50 48.76 -15.97
CA ALA A 745 -36.00 47.73 -15.06
C ALA A 745 -35.35 47.74 -13.67
N LYS A 746 -35.51 48.86 -12.97
CA LYS A 746 -35.57 48.80 -11.49
C LYS A 746 -37.06 48.74 -11.14
N LYS A 747 -37.52 47.56 -10.68
CA LYS A 747 -38.62 47.34 -9.72
C LYS A 747 -38.95 45.85 -9.61
N LYS A 748 -38.91 45.38 -8.39
CA LYS A 748 -39.41 44.12 -7.83
C LYS A 748 -38.30 43.16 -7.37
N THR A 749 -37.96 43.30 -6.11
CA THR A 749 -37.73 42.19 -5.17
C THR A 749 -37.65 42.75 -3.75
N LYS A 750 -38.81 42.87 -3.13
CA LYS A 750 -39.03 42.87 -1.69
C LYS A 750 -40.31 42.07 -1.51
N ALA A 751 -40.15 40.79 -1.18
CA ALA A 751 -41.14 39.95 -0.50
C ALA A 751 -40.66 38.49 -0.61
N GLN A 752 -40.07 37.99 0.47
CA GLN A 752 -40.17 36.61 0.97
C GLN A 752 -39.08 36.40 2.01
N LEU A 753 -39.33 37.02 3.16
CA LEU A 753 -38.84 36.60 4.47
C LEU A 753 -40.12 36.49 5.31
N GLY A 754 -40.41 35.28 5.77
CA GLY A 754 -41.51 35.04 6.68
C GLY A 754 -42.37 33.85 6.30
N LEU A 755 -41.89 32.62 6.67
CA LEU A 755 -42.76 31.47 6.96
C LEU A 755 -41.95 30.36 7.65
N PHE A 756 -41.62 30.62 8.91
CA PHE A 756 -41.29 29.55 9.86
C PHE A 756 -41.63 30.09 11.24
N ASP A 757 -42.93 30.01 11.56
CA ASP A 757 -43.41 29.91 12.94
C ASP A 757 -44.90 29.55 12.86
N LEU A 758 -45.31 28.66 13.74
CA LEU A 758 -46.66 28.15 13.97
C LEU A 758 -46.94 26.76 13.37
N LYS A 759 -46.68 25.77 14.24
CA LYS A 759 -47.68 24.83 14.74
C LYS A 759 -47.10 23.96 15.86
N LYS A 760 -47.22 24.47 17.06
CA LYS A 760 -47.48 23.68 18.28
C LYS A 760 -48.98 23.85 18.52
N LYS A 761 -49.71 22.76 18.51
CA LYS A 761 -50.96 22.38 19.20
C LYS A 761 -51.79 21.51 18.26
N GLU A 762 -51.81 20.29 18.58
CA GLU A 762 -52.80 19.28 18.92
C GLU A 762 -52.15 17.92 18.81
#